data_55fd012de2889a95d18d804ba9dfab35
#
_entry.id   55fd012de2889a95d18d804ba9dfab35
#
_cell.length_a   1.000
_cell.length_b   1.000
_cell.length_c   1.000
_cell.angle_alpha   90.00
_cell.angle_beta   90.00
_cell.angle_gamma   90.00
#
_symmetry.space_group_name_H-M   'P 1'
#
loop_
_entity.id
_entity.type
_entity.pdbx_description
1 polymer ?
#
loop_
_entity_poly.entity_id
_entity_poly.type
_entity_poly.pdbx_seq_one_letter_code
_entity_poly.pdbx_strand_id
1 'polypeptide(L)'
;MIQKIFFCTFLCFITFAGYSQQCTYNFKGTITDYHDGTSIFGATIFIKNLNKYITSDNQGKFEIENLCNGKIHLFISHISCETKEVFVTINKNTSKEFSLEHHSEELKEVRISSTSELKMKTTQFTVLKSDVIDAYSSKNLGDVLKNISGVSAINTGNTIVKPMINGLHSSRVILMTNGVRLQDQEWGIEHAPNIDINTAEKITVIKGANALEFGGDAIGGVIVVAPNRIIVKDSLYGKSILTGQTNGQGFSFHSSLSKSTKEGYYVNAKTTVKKYGDFESPGYILTNTGLNSEAFSLQTGLKKFEHGFNVYYTYVKNEIGILKSSHIGNIEDLVNAINSDASMAVKDFSYAINSPKQEVTHQLVKVDFYKRFKKLGKLTVQYDFQNNKRFEFDNRIGENKNKAAIDLNLNSHSLKTSFEFDSKSKQTYKVGLVGAYQNNFANPNTGVKRLIPNYNKYDFGTFVIGNFIINDNSRLDFGIRYDVNYINAKKFYLKSRWNERNYDVDFNDLIIGDFNTQWLVNPEFTYHNMSASIGFFHQLNDENSFQFSYALASRSPNPSELFSDGLHHSAARIELGDLRASQETSNRVAASYDFRNPKTNVSVALFFNHIRNFLYIEPNGIEQTIRGAFPVWNYKATTANLFGVDINWQQKITEHLNFNNKTSFIKGRDASNGRDLIDIPAANTQNTVGYSNKKWHHFNANLESNFVFKQNLFPNNDFEVFIPTTSSNVLLDLSATPSSYHLLNFNTDTTFKVSQKTNLTIGITVTNILNTKYRAYLNRLRYFADDLGRNYLLQLKFKY
;
A
#
# COMPACT_ATOMS: atom_id res chain seq x y z
N MET A 1 -97.74 -10.67 -9.11
CA MET A 1 -96.46 -9.89 -8.91
C MET A 1 -95.32 -10.75 -8.31
N ILE A 2 -95.63 -11.76 -7.58
CA ILE A 2 -94.66 -12.67 -6.90
C ILE A 2 -93.92 -13.60 -7.93
N GLN A 3 -94.61 -14.02 -9.00
CA GLN A 3 -94.01 -14.95 -9.99
C GLN A 3 -92.93 -14.25 -10.89
N LYS A 4 -92.98 -12.96 -11.10
CA LYS A 4 -91.92 -12.20 -11.87
C LYS A 4 -90.69 -11.91 -11.06
N ILE A 5 -90.82 -11.86 -9.72
CA ILE A 5 -89.62 -11.65 -8.85
C ILE A 5 -88.81 -12.91 -8.71
N PHE A 6 -89.47 -14.10 -8.70
CA PHE A 6 -88.75 -15.39 -8.66
C PHE A 6 -87.98 -15.72 -9.96
N PHE A 7 -88.45 -15.24 -11.09
CA PHE A 7 -87.76 -15.45 -12.37
C PHE A 7 -86.56 -14.52 -12.55
N CYS A 8 -86.63 -13.27 -12.03
CA CYS A 8 -85.46 -12.34 -12.05
C CYS A 8 -84.38 -12.76 -11.03
N THR A 9 -84.75 -13.28 -9.87
CA THR A 9 -83.76 -13.80 -8.88
C THR A 9 -83.12 -15.07 -9.33
N PHE A 10 -83.80 -15.96 -10.09
CA PHE A 10 -83.24 -17.16 -10.65
C PHE A 10 -82.30 -16.89 -11.86
N LEU A 11 -82.55 -15.83 -12.65
CA LEU A 11 -81.69 -15.36 -13.76
C LEU A 11 -80.46 -14.68 -13.24
N CYS A 12 -80.53 -13.97 -12.11
CA CYS A 12 -79.33 -13.37 -11.46
C CYS A 12 -78.44 -14.44 -10.81
N PHE A 13 -78.91 -15.61 -10.44
CA PHE A 13 -78.08 -16.72 -9.93
C PHE A 13 -77.33 -17.53 -10.99
N ILE A 14 -77.72 -17.50 -12.24
CA ILE A 14 -77.13 -18.20 -13.37
C ILE A 14 -75.96 -17.39 -14.00
N THR A 15 -75.89 -16.06 -13.73
CA THR A 15 -74.77 -15.24 -14.28
C THR A 15 -73.55 -15.19 -13.37
N PHE A 16 -73.53 -15.84 -12.22
CA PHE A 16 -72.39 -16.06 -11.35
C PHE A 16 -71.72 -17.45 -11.52
N ALA A 17 -71.93 -18.11 -12.69
CA ALA A 17 -71.01 -19.19 -13.07
C ALA A 17 -69.68 -18.56 -13.41
N GLY A 18 -68.89 -18.28 -12.35
CA GLY A 18 -67.53 -17.78 -12.47
C GLY A 18 -66.71 -18.70 -13.35
N TYR A 19 -66.16 -18.16 -14.41
CA TYR A 19 -65.09 -18.78 -15.12
C TYR A 19 -63.94 -19.00 -14.12
N SER A 20 -63.89 -20.17 -13.48
CA SER A 20 -62.71 -20.66 -12.80
C SER A 20 -61.63 -20.85 -13.84
N GLN A 21 -60.63 -19.95 -13.85
CA GLN A 21 -59.46 -20.16 -14.65
C GLN A 21 -58.85 -21.50 -14.23
N GLN A 22 -58.83 -22.49 -15.12
CA GLN A 22 -58.14 -23.74 -14.91
C GLN A 22 -56.63 -23.46 -14.84
N CYS A 23 -56.08 -23.47 -13.66
CA CYS A 23 -54.68 -23.32 -13.43
C CYS A 23 -54.02 -24.71 -13.50
N THR A 24 -53.55 -25.06 -14.68
CA THR A 24 -53.11 -26.43 -14.99
C THR A 24 -51.62 -26.50 -15.37
N TYR A 25 -50.91 -25.37 -15.34
CA TYR A 25 -49.53 -25.35 -15.76
C TYR A 25 -48.58 -25.64 -14.59
N ASN A 26 -47.51 -26.36 -14.89
CA ASN A 26 -46.42 -26.63 -13.95
C ASN A 26 -45.17 -25.87 -14.38
N PHE A 27 -44.49 -25.26 -13.41
CA PHE A 27 -43.20 -24.65 -13.59
C PHE A 27 -42.12 -25.40 -12.82
N LYS A 28 -41.14 -25.98 -13.58
CA LYS A 28 -39.97 -26.65 -13.00
C LYS A 28 -38.75 -25.73 -13.07
N GLY A 29 -37.99 -25.68 -12.01
CA GLY A 29 -36.73 -24.93 -11.98
C GLY A 29 -35.59 -25.78 -11.48
N THR A 30 -34.39 -25.47 -11.93
CA THR A 30 -33.13 -26.00 -11.36
C THR A 30 -32.26 -24.84 -10.93
N ILE A 31 -31.73 -24.92 -9.72
CA ILE A 31 -30.86 -23.92 -9.16
C ILE A 31 -29.44 -24.47 -9.11
N THR A 32 -28.51 -23.76 -9.74
CA THR A 32 -27.12 -24.16 -9.85
C THR A 32 -26.21 -23.03 -9.37
N ASP A 33 -25.02 -23.38 -8.91
CA ASP A 33 -23.95 -22.41 -8.65
C ASP A 33 -23.49 -21.78 -9.98
N TYR A 34 -23.25 -20.48 -9.95
CA TYR A 34 -22.84 -19.76 -11.16
C TYR A 34 -21.40 -20.10 -11.56
N HIS A 35 -20.52 -20.37 -10.61
CA HIS A 35 -19.09 -20.59 -10.85
C HIS A 35 -18.84 -21.99 -11.41
N ASP A 36 -19.34 -23.03 -10.76
CA ASP A 36 -18.99 -24.42 -11.09
C ASP A 36 -20.16 -25.24 -11.64
N GLY A 37 -21.38 -24.69 -11.59
CA GLY A 37 -22.58 -25.35 -12.07
C GLY A 37 -23.07 -26.49 -11.18
N THR A 38 -22.57 -26.62 -9.96
CA THR A 38 -23.10 -27.58 -8.97
C THR A 38 -24.51 -27.21 -8.56
N SER A 39 -25.30 -28.22 -8.21
CA SER A 39 -26.67 -28.02 -7.75
C SER A 39 -26.71 -27.40 -6.37
N ILE A 40 -27.53 -26.37 -6.14
CA ILE A 40 -27.71 -25.72 -4.84
C ILE A 40 -28.90 -26.33 -4.13
N PHE A 41 -28.63 -27.09 -3.07
CA PHE A 41 -29.62 -27.67 -2.18
C PHE A 41 -30.16 -26.63 -1.19
N GLY A 42 -31.46 -26.67 -0.89
CA GLY A 42 -32.09 -25.84 0.14
C GLY A 42 -32.23 -24.35 -0.22
N ALA A 43 -32.09 -23.98 -1.49
CA ALA A 43 -32.41 -22.63 -1.93
C ALA A 43 -33.91 -22.38 -1.79
N THR A 44 -34.27 -21.23 -1.23
CA THR A 44 -35.65 -20.84 -0.99
C THR A 44 -36.18 -20.02 -2.16
N ILE A 45 -37.30 -20.46 -2.76
CA ILE A 45 -38.02 -19.80 -3.83
C ILE A 45 -39.30 -19.20 -3.26
N PHE A 46 -39.35 -17.87 -3.13
CA PHE A 46 -40.53 -17.15 -2.71
C PHE A 46 -41.31 -16.68 -3.93
N ILE A 47 -42.56 -17.12 -4.05
CA ILE A 47 -43.48 -16.77 -5.13
C ILE A 47 -44.37 -15.64 -4.62
N LYS A 48 -44.04 -14.38 -4.99
CA LYS A 48 -44.70 -13.20 -4.46
C LYS A 48 -46.21 -13.15 -4.74
N ASN A 49 -46.60 -13.55 -5.94
CA ASN A 49 -48.01 -13.53 -6.39
C ASN A 49 -48.88 -14.53 -5.61
N LEU A 50 -48.31 -15.61 -5.10
CA LEU A 50 -49.02 -16.68 -4.39
C LEU A 50 -48.73 -16.67 -2.87
N ASN A 51 -47.85 -15.80 -2.42
CA ASN A 51 -47.32 -15.76 -1.05
C ASN A 51 -46.86 -17.15 -0.54
N LYS A 52 -46.19 -17.92 -1.41
CA LYS A 52 -45.80 -19.31 -1.16
C LYS A 52 -44.25 -19.44 -1.23
N TYR A 53 -43.73 -20.28 -0.32
CA TYR A 53 -42.31 -20.65 -0.29
C TYR A 53 -42.11 -22.10 -0.70
N ILE A 54 -41.09 -22.39 -1.49
CA ILE A 54 -40.67 -23.74 -1.90
C ILE A 54 -39.15 -23.80 -1.74
N THR A 55 -38.58 -24.97 -1.50
CA THR A 55 -37.13 -25.21 -1.41
C THR A 55 -36.65 -26.12 -2.49
N SER A 56 -35.42 -25.93 -2.99
CA SER A 56 -34.78 -26.85 -3.93
C SER A 56 -34.32 -28.13 -3.22
N ASP A 57 -34.44 -29.27 -3.97
CA ASP A 57 -33.99 -30.60 -3.53
C ASP A 57 -32.44 -30.78 -3.62
N ASN A 58 -31.95 -31.99 -3.32
CA ASN A 58 -30.52 -32.35 -3.40
C ASN A 58 -29.91 -32.22 -4.80
N GLN A 59 -30.74 -32.15 -5.84
CA GLN A 59 -30.35 -31.95 -7.23
C GLN A 59 -30.56 -30.49 -7.67
N GLY A 60 -30.87 -29.58 -6.71
CA GLY A 60 -31.19 -28.20 -6.99
C GLY A 60 -32.52 -27.95 -7.66
N LYS A 61 -33.40 -28.98 -7.79
CA LYS A 61 -34.66 -28.90 -8.53
C LYS A 61 -35.80 -28.47 -7.60
N PHE A 62 -36.76 -27.75 -8.17
CA PHE A 62 -38.03 -27.39 -7.54
C PHE A 62 -39.15 -27.41 -8.57
N GLU A 63 -40.39 -27.62 -8.13
CA GLU A 63 -41.59 -27.62 -8.96
C GLU A 63 -42.71 -26.81 -8.32
N ILE A 64 -43.38 -25.99 -9.14
CA ILE A 64 -44.56 -25.20 -8.78
C ILE A 64 -45.70 -25.71 -9.64
N GLU A 65 -46.70 -26.33 -9.04
CA GLU A 65 -47.84 -26.89 -9.71
C GLU A 65 -49.05 -25.96 -9.69
N ASN A 66 -50.00 -26.24 -10.59
CA ASN A 66 -51.30 -25.56 -10.65
C ASN A 66 -51.18 -24.05 -10.86
N LEU A 67 -50.30 -23.61 -11.75
CA LEU A 67 -50.15 -22.20 -12.12
C LEU A 67 -51.15 -21.82 -13.21
N CYS A 68 -51.71 -20.63 -13.08
CA CYS A 68 -52.54 -19.99 -14.10
C CYS A 68 -51.67 -19.30 -15.15
N ASN A 69 -52.28 -19.06 -16.35
CA ASN A 69 -51.62 -18.25 -17.36
C ASN A 69 -51.35 -16.84 -16.79
N GLY A 70 -50.11 -16.36 -16.91
CA GLY A 70 -49.72 -15.05 -16.42
C GLY A 70 -48.22 -14.91 -16.08
N LYS A 71 -47.83 -13.77 -15.50
CA LYS A 71 -46.47 -13.55 -15.01
C LYS A 71 -46.37 -13.90 -13.53
N ILE A 72 -45.44 -14.75 -13.15
CA ILE A 72 -45.07 -15.01 -11.75
C ILE A 72 -43.82 -14.24 -11.38
N HIS A 73 -43.78 -13.75 -10.16
CA HIS A 73 -42.66 -12.99 -9.60
C HIS A 73 -41.98 -13.87 -8.54
N LEU A 74 -40.72 -14.27 -8.78
CA LEU A 74 -39.96 -15.16 -7.95
C LEU A 74 -38.78 -14.42 -7.30
N PHE A 75 -38.55 -14.67 -6.02
CA PHE A 75 -37.32 -14.36 -5.31
C PHE A 75 -36.64 -15.67 -4.95
N ILE A 76 -35.47 -15.90 -5.51
CA ILE A 76 -34.67 -17.10 -5.29
C ILE A 76 -33.52 -16.71 -4.40
N SER A 77 -33.47 -17.28 -3.18
CA SER A 77 -32.45 -16.96 -2.16
C SER A 77 -31.83 -18.23 -1.59
N HIS A 78 -30.57 -18.13 -1.17
CA HIS A 78 -29.87 -19.15 -0.43
C HIS A 78 -29.00 -18.49 0.63
N ILE A 79 -28.72 -19.16 1.76
CA ILE A 79 -27.97 -18.58 2.89
C ILE A 79 -26.58 -18.07 2.51
N SER A 80 -25.97 -18.64 1.46
CA SER A 80 -24.65 -18.25 0.94
C SER A 80 -24.70 -17.53 -0.42
N CYS A 81 -25.89 -17.10 -0.89
CA CYS A 81 -26.04 -16.50 -2.22
C CYS A 81 -26.85 -15.21 -2.15
N GLU A 82 -26.60 -14.27 -3.07
CA GLU A 82 -27.50 -13.12 -3.27
C GLU A 82 -28.89 -13.57 -3.73
N THR A 83 -29.91 -12.89 -3.20
CA THR A 83 -31.29 -13.13 -3.63
C THR A 83 -31.47 -12.64 -5.06
N LYS A 84 -31.88 -13.55 -5.96
CA LYS A 84 -32.17 -13.27 -7.36
C LYS A 84 -33.66 -13.04 -7.55
N GLU A 85 -34.02 -11.85 -8.05
CA GLU A 85 -35.38 -11.51 -8.43
C GLU A 85 -35.64 -11.85 -9.89
N VAL A 86 -36.68 -12.60 -10.21
CA VAL A 86 -36.96 -13.10 -11.55
C VAL A 86 -38.46 -13.03 -11.87
N PHE A 87 -38.79 -12.60 -13.08
CA PHE A 87 -40.12 -12.68 -13.65
C PHE A 87 -40.20 -13.80 -14.66
N VAL A 88 -41.17 -14.68 -14.54
CA VAL A 88 -41.41 -15.81 -15.46
C VAL A 88 -42.82 -15.73 -16.01
N THR A 89 -42.98 -15.78 -17.31
CA THR A 89 -44.28 -15.85 -17.95
C THR A 89 -44.70 -17.32 -18.10
N ILE A 90 -45.83 -17.70 -17.56
CA ILE A 90 -46.42 -19.02 -17.60
C ILE A 90 -47.57 -18.99 -18.62
N ASN A 91 -47.39 -19.68 -19.74
CA ASN A 91 -48.42 -19.89 -20.77
C ASN A 91 -48.44 -21.34 -21.24
N LYS A 92 -47.56 -22.17 -20.70
CA LYS A 92 -47.44 -23.62 -20.92
C LYS A 92 -46.58 -24.22 -19.81
N ASN A 93 -46.50 -25.56 -19.70
CA ASN A 93 -45.52 -26.17 -18.81
C ASN A 93 -44.14 -25.72 -19.20
N THR A 94 -43.42 -25.08 -18.23
CA THR A 94 -42.14 -24.40 -18.49
C THR A 94 -41.06 -24.94 -17.53
N SER A 95 -39.85 -25.12 -18.07
CA SER A 95 -38.65 -25.42 -17.26
C SER A 95 -37.60 -24.36 -17.48
N LYS A 96 -36.91 -23.93 -16.38
CA LYS A 96 -35.89 -22.88 -16.42
C LYS A 96 -34.76 -23.16 -15.43
N GLU A 97 -33.53 -22.92 -15.84
CA GLU A 97 -32.35 -22.97 -14.98
C GLU A 97 -32.06 -21.59 -14.40
N PHE A 98 -31.73 -21.52 -13.11
CA PHE A 98 -31.33 -20.33 -12.41
C PHE A 98 -29.97 -20.56 -11.79
N SER A 99 -29.02 -19.67 -12.07
CA SER A 99 -27.73 -19.69 -11.42
C SER A 99 -27.71 -18.64 -10.32
N LEU A 100 -27.34 -19.05 -9.12
CA LEU A 100 -27.07 -18.16 -8.00
C LEU A 100 -25.56 -18.03 -7.80
N GLU A 101 -25.14 -16.87 -7.40
CA GLU A 101 -23.75 -16.65 -6.99
C GLU A 101 -23.55 -17.05 -5.56
N HIS A 102 -22.56 -17.90 -5.31
CA HIS A 102 -22.14 -18.27 -4.00
C HIS A 102 -21.19 -17.20 -3.43
N HIS A 103 -21.68 -16.39 -2.49
CA HIS A 103 -20.86 -15.37 -1.80
C HIS A 103 -19.98 -15.99 -0.73
N SER A 104 -19.03 -16.81 -1.11
CA SER A 104 -18.05 -17.32 -0.13
C SER A 104 -17.19 -16.20 0.46
N GLU A 105 -17.07 -15.06 -0.22
CA GLU A 105 -16.30 -13.89 0.25
C GLU A 105 -17.12 -12.87 1.06
N GLU A 106 -18.44 -12.74 0.83
CA GLU A 106 -19.24 -11.67 1.44
C GLU A 106 -19.86 -12.00 2.80
N LEU A 107 -20.29 -13.24 3.05
CA LEU A 107 -20.86 -13.66 4.32
C LEU A 107 -19.83 -13.79 5.45
N LYS A 108 -18.56 -13.94 5.14
CA LYS A 108 -17.48 -14.09 6.12
C LYS A 108 -17.03 -12.78 6.78
N GLU A 109 -17.40 -11.63 6.22
CA GLU A 109 -16.99 -10.31 6.78
C GLU A 109 -17.96 -9.76 7.84
N VAL A 110 -19.18 -10.26 7.92
CA VAL A 110 -20.20 -9.79 8.91
C VAL A 110 -20.11 -10.54 10.25
N ARG A 111 -19.47 -11.69 10.30
CA ARG A 111 -19.15 -12.39 11.57
C ARG A 111 -17.70 -12.24 11.92
N ILE A 112 -17.41 -12.02 13.19
CA ILE A 112 -16.09 -12.02 13.86
C ILE A 112 -15.24 -13.30 13.53
N SER A 113 -15.70 -14.16 12.63
CA SER A 113 -15.04 -15.36 12.12
C SER A 113 -14.26 -15.18 10.79
N SER A 114 -14.01 -13.95 10.33
CA SER A 114 -13.19 -13.64 9.14
C SER A 114 -11.72 -14.11 9.23
N THR A 115 -11.37 -14.75 10.32
CA THR A 115 -10.05 -15.34 10.53
C THR A 115 -9.79 -16.62 9.73
N SER A 116 -10.81 -17.33 9.22
CA SER A 116 -10.58 -18.65 8.59
C SER A 116 -10.00 -18.57 7.16
N GLU A 117 -10.42 -17.63 6.32
CA GLU A 117 -9.81 -17.46 4.98
C GLU A 117 -8.46 -16.77 5.01
N LEU A 118 -8.31 -15.76 5.89
CA LEU A 118 -7.03 -15.16 6.19
C LEU A 118 -6.05 -16.18 6.83
N LYS A 119 -6.57 -17.14 7.60
CA LYS A 119 -5.81 -18.23 8.22
C LYS A 119 -5.19 -19.22 7.24
N MET A 120 -5.69 -19.31 6.01
CA MET A 120 -5.30 -20.36 5.06
C MET A 120 -4.53 -19.84 3.86
N LYS A 121 -3.87 -18.68 3.93
CA LYS A 121 -2.98 -18.20 2.88
C LYS A 121 -1.57 -18.74 3.08
N THR A 122 -0.92 -19.11 2.00
CA THR A 122 0.45 -19.65 2.00
C THR A 122 1.52 -18.57 2.15
N THR A 123 1.12 -17.30 2.11
CA THR A 123 2.02 -16.14 2.15
C THR A 123 1.80 -15.34 3.41
N GLN A 124 2.89 -14.90 4.04
CA GLN A 124 2.84 -13.99 5.19
C GLN A 124 2.27 -12.63 4.79
N PHE A 125 1.18 -12.23 5.41
CA PHE A 125 0.61 -10.90 5.23
C PHE A 125 0.04 -10.37 6.54
N THR A 126 -0.02 -9.05 6.65
CA THR A 126 -0.64 -8.34 7.77
C THR A 126 -1.64 -7.32 7.24
N VAL A 127 -2.79 -7.23 7.88
CA VAL A 127 -3.86 -6.28 7.51
C VAL A 127 -4.04 -5.26 8.61
N LEU A 128 -3.91 -3.99 8.28
CA LEU A 128 -4.34 -2.87 9.10
C LEU A 128 -5.77 -2.48 8.70
N LYS A 129 -6.68 -2.54 9.67
CA LYS A 129 -8.10 -2.20 9.47
C LYS A 129 -8.33 -0.69 9.62
N SER A 130 -9.52 -0.23 9.21
CA SER A 130 -9.89 1.19 9.21
C SER A 130 -9.73 1.87 10.57
N ASP A 131 -9.96 1.17 11.69
CA ASP A 131 -9.83 1.78 13.02
C ASP A 131 -8.38 2.22 13.31
N VAL A 132 -7.39 1.38 12.94
CA VAL A 132 -5.97 1.74 13.05
C VAL A 132 -5.64 2.88 12.10
N ILE A 133 -6.10 2.81 10.84
CA ILE A 133 -5.86 3.85 9.82
C ILE A 133 -6.45 5.19 10.28
N ASP A 134 -7.69 5.19 10.80
CA ASP A 134 -8.36 6.39 11.32
C ASP A 134 -7.57 7.04 12.47
N ALA A 135 -7.02 6.24 13.40
CA ALA A 135 -6.19 6.75 14.50
C ALA A 135 -4.90 7.45 14.01
N TYR A 136 -4.39 7.02 12.85
CA TYR A 136 -3.20 7.61 12.21
C TYR A 136 -3.54 8.56 11.05
N SER A 137 -4.77 9.07 10.93
CA SER A 137 -5.23 9.89 9.78
C SER A 137 -4.37 11.14 9.51
N SER A 138 -3.68 11.67 10.52
CA SER A 138 -2.75 12.81 10.41
C SER A 138 -1.34 12.42 9.94
N LYS A 139 -0.97 11.13 9.96
CA LYS A 139 0.37 10.61 9.68
C LYS A 139 0.56 10.22 8.21
N ASN A 140 1.80 9.81 7.86
CA ASN A 140 2.16 9.29 6.55
C ASN A 140 2.01 7.76 6.49
N LEU A 141 1.99 7.19 5.28
CA LEU A 141 1.90 5.73 5.07
C LEU A 141 3.02 4.98 5.81
N GLY A 142 4.27 5.42 5.70
CA GLY A 142 5.40 4.78 6.38
C GLY A 142 5.25 4.74 7.89
N ASP A 143 4.71 5.80 8.51
CA ASP A 143 4.49 5.84 9.97
C ASP A 143 3.42 4.85 10.43
N VAL A 144 2.33 4.71 9.67
CA VAL A 144 1.26 3.75 9.98
C VAL A 144 1.79 2.33 9.91
N LEU A 145 2.64 2.04 8.91
CA LEU A 145 3.18 0.71 8.66
C LEU A 145 4.21 0.25 9.69
N LYS A 146 4.85 1.16 10.44
CA LYS A 146 5.72 0.82 11.60
C LYS A 146 4.98 0.02 12.69
N ASN A 147 3.64 0.00 12.67
CA ASN A 147 2.83 -0.85 13.53
C ASN A 147 2.83 -2.33 13.13
N ILE A 148 3.56 -2.75 12.10
CA ILE A 148 3.68 -4.12 11.63
C ILE A 148 5.10 -4.60 11.94
N SER A 149 5.26 -5.77 12.60
CA SER A 149 6.59 -6.36 12.83
C SER A 149 7.31 -6.59 11.49
N GLY A 150 8.64 -6.39 11.45
CA GLY A 150 9.44 -6.48 10.23
C GLY A 150 9.19 -5.35 9.22
N VAL A 151 8.38 -4.36 9.56
CA VAL A 151 8.19 -3.14 8.76
C VAL A 151 8.78 -1.96 9.51
N SER A 152 9.66 -1.24 8.85
CA SER A 152 10.29 0.00 9.31
C SER A 152 10.11 1.09 8.23
N ALA A 153 10.79 2.21 8.38
CA ALA A 153 10.80 3.24 7.35
C ALA A 153 12.14 3.96 7.31
N ILE A 154 12.56 4.32 6.10
CA ILE A 154 13.62 5.31 5.90
C ILE A 154 12.97 6.69 5.96
N ASN A 155 13.53 7.55 6.78
CA ASN A 155 13.07 8.92 6.94
C ASN A 155 14.09 9.90 6.37
N THR A 156 13.64 10.94 5.70
CA THR A 156 14.43 12.15 5.41
C THR A 156 13.77 13.28 6.18
N GLY A 157 14.27 13.51 7.41
CA GLY A 157 13.57 14.29 8.39
C GLY A 157 12.25 13.64 8.84
N ASN A 158 11.25 14.49 9.17
CA ASN A 158 10.02 14.05 9.82
C ASN A 158 8.84 13.83 8.85
N THR A 159 8.94 14.35 7.64
CA THR A 159 7.82 14.44 6.69
C THR A 159 7.96 13.50 5.52
N ILE A 160 9.17 13.15 5.12
CA ILE A 160 9.47 12.20 4.04
C ILE A 160 9.72 10.83 4.67
N VAL A 161 8.72 9.95 4.62
CA VAL A 161 8.73 8.64 5.29
C VAL A 161 8.44 7.54 4.28
N LYS A 162 9.45 6.75 3.94
CA LYS A 162 9.37 5.69 2.94
C LYS A 162 9.35 4.31 3.60
N PRO A 163 8.33 3.47 3.36
CA PRO A 163 8.23 2.17 4.01
C PRO A 163 9.35 1.23 3.57
N MET A 164 9.78 0.39 4.50
CA MET A 164 10.78 -0.66 4.35
C MET A 164 10.22 -1.97 4.90
N ILE A 165 10.33 -3.06 4.15
CA ILE A 165 9.88 -4.39 4.56
C ILE A 165 11.12 -5.29 4.66
N ASN A 166 11.35 -5.88 5.83
CA ASN A 166 12.47 -6.80 6.07
C ASN A 166 13.83 -6.25 5.57
N GLY A 167 14.13 -4.97 5.83
CA GLY A 167 15.37 -4.30 5.41
C GLY A 167 15.40 -3.87 3.94
N LEU A 168 14.33 -4.08 3.17
CA LEU A 168 14.24 -3.75 1.75
C LEU A 168 13.25 -2.60 1.51
N HIS A 169 13.62 -1.65 0.67
CA HIS A 169 12.88 -0.42 0.42
C HIS A 169 12.91 0.00 -1.06
N SER A 170 12.27 1.12 -1.37
CA SER A 170 12.26 1.76 -2.69
C SER A 170 11.71 0.83 -3.78
N SER A 171 12.39 0.67 -4.88
CA SER A 171 12.00 -0.15 -6.02
C SER A 171 11.79 -1.65 -5.71
N ARG A 172 12.22 -2.12 -4.51
CA ARG A 172 12.00 -3.49 -4.05
C ARG A 172 10.68 -3.70 -3.31
N VAL A 173 9.96 -2.61 -3.00
CA VAL A 173 8.64 -2.63 -2.34
C VAL A 173 7.62 -2.01 -3.28
N ILE A 174 6.69 -2.82 -3.76
CA ILE A 174 5.60 -2.35 -4.61
C ILE A 174 4.53 -1.69 -3.76
N LEU A 175 4.10 -0.49 -4.18
CA LEU A 175 3.00 0.25 -3.58
C LEU A 175 1.79 0.21 -4.50
N MET A 176 0.66 -0.29 -4.00
CA MET A 176 -0.59 -0.38 -4.74
C MET A 176 -1.65 0.52 -4.11
N THR A 177 -2.30 1.35 -4.90
CA THR A 177 -3.48 2.12 -4.48
C THR A 177 -4.65 1.82 -5.39
N ASN A 178 -5.79 1.39 -4.82
CA ASN A 178 -6.99 1.01 -5.59
C ASN A 178 -6.69 0.10 -6.80
N GLY A 179 -5.78 -0.88 -6.64
CA GLY A 179 -5.37 -1.81 -7.69
C GLY A 179 -4.39 -1.26 -8.73
N VAL A 180 -3.95 0.00 -8.60
CA VAL A 180 -2.93 0.62 -9.44
C VAL A 180 -1.58 0.59 -8.73
N ARG A 181 -0.53 0.17 -9.43
CA ARG A 181 0.84 0.29 -8.98
C ARG A 181 1.29 1.75 -9.10
N LEU A 182 1.78 2.34 -8.01
CA LEU A 182 2.33 3.69 -8.03
C LEU A 182 3.67 3.73 -8.77
N GLN A 183 3.81 4.71 -9.66
CA GLN A 183 4.95 4.92 -10.53
C GLN A 183 5.66 6.25 -10.17
N ASP A 184 5.92 6.48 -8.90
CA ASP A 184 6.53 7.71 -8.38
C ASP A 184 7.82 7.46 -7.60
N GLN A 185 8.35 6.22 -7.65
CA GLN A 185 9.48 5.77 -6.85
C GLN A 185 10.82 5.73 -7.64
N GLU A 186 10.82 6.10 -8.91
CA GLU A 186 11.94 5.93 -9.85
C GLU A 186 13.07 6.95 -9.65
N TRP A 187 12.81 8.05 -8.94
CA TRP A 187 13.76 9.18 -8.86
C TRP A 187 14.71 9.14 -7.67
N GLY A 188 14.58 8.19 -6.77
CA GLY A 188 15.48 8.02 -5.63
C GLY A 188 14.83 7.55 -4.35
N ILE A 189 15.67 7.33 -3.35
CA ILE A 189 15.26 6.82 -2.03
C ILE A 189 14.51 7.92 -1.25
N GLU A 190 14.83 9.18 -1.46
CA GLU A 190 14.43 10.33 -0.65
C GLU A 190 13.07 10.93 -1.07
N HIS A 191 12.22 10.10 -1.69
CA HIS A 191 10.90 10.53 -2.12
C HIS A 191 9.82 9.70 -1.44
N ALA A 192 8.98 10.34 -0.61
CA ALA A 192 7.84 9.68 0.02
C ALA A 192 6.80 9.27 -1.04
N PRO A 193 6.08 8.15 -0.84
CA PRO A 193 4.95 7.79 -1.68
C PRO A 193 3.84 8.85 -1.64
N ASN A 194 3.33 9.23 -2.81
CA ASN A 194 2.25 10.21 -2.92
C ASN A 194 0.88 9.55 -2.73
N ILE A 195 0.64 9.03 -1.53
CA ILE A 195 -0.60 8.37 -1.12
C ILE A 195 -1.20 9.08 0.09
N ASP A 196 -2.48 9.42 0.00
CA ASP A 196 -3.27 9.74 1.19
C ASP A 196 -3.80 8.45 1.81
N ILE A 197 -3.34 8.12 3.03
CA ILE A 197 -3.77 6.91 3.77
C ILE A 197 -5.27 6.91 4.05
N ASN A 198 -5.91 8.07 4.12
CA ASN A 198 -7.34 8.22 4.38
C ASN A 198 -8.21 7.73 3.21
N THR A 199 -7.61 7.47 2.04
CA THR A 199 -8.31 6.79 0.95
C THR A 199 -8.53 5.30 1.21
N ALA A 200 -7.80 4.71 2.18
CA ALA A 200 -7.87 3.30 2.52
C ALA A 200 -9.01 2.95 3.48
N GLU A 201 -9.64 1.79 3.27
CA GLU A 201 -10.42 1.06 4.27
C GLU A 201 -9.55 0.03 4.98
N LYS A 202 -8.61 -0.58 4.23
CA LYS A 202 -7.60 -1.48 4.77
C LYS A 202 -6.27 -1.28 4.06
N ILE A 203 -5.18 -1.52 4.78
CA ILE A 203 -3.84 -1.61 4.21
C ILE A 203 -3.32 -3.01 4.47
N THR A 204 -2.92 -3.71 3.40
CA THR A 204 -2.36 -5.05 3.49
C THR A 204 -0.89 -5.00 3.13
N VAL A 205 -0.03 -5.54 3.99
CA VAL A 205 1.38 -5.74 3.71
C VAL A 205 1.63 -7.22 3.47
N ILE A 206 2.11 -7.56 2.27
CA ILE A 206 2.51 -8.90 1.86
C ILE A 206 4.03 -8.91 1.87
N LYS A 207 4.65 -9.77 2.70
CA LYS A 207 6.10 -9.82 2.84
C LYS A 207 6.71 -10.81 1.84
N GLY A 208 7.77 -10.38 1.14
CA GLY A 208 8.45 -11.18 0.13
C GLY A 208 7.74 -11.23 -1.21
N ALA A 209 8.32 -11.95 -2.16
CA ALA A 209 7.96 -11.93 -3.58
C ALA A 209 6.83 -12.89 -3.98
N ASN A 210 5.97 -13.30 -3.07
CA ASN A 210 4.90 -14.27 -3.36
C ASN A 210 3.66 -13.65 -4.04
N ALA A 211 3.65 -12.33 -4.23
CA ALA A 211 2.53 -11.60 -4.81
C ALA A 211 2.78 -11.21 -6.28
N LEU A 212 3.12 -12.20 -7.12
CA LEU A 212 3.57 -12.02 -8.51
C LEU A 212 2.56 -11.30 -9.43
N GLU A 213 1.27 -11.32 -9.09
CA GLU A 213 0.26 -10.58 -9.85
C GLU A 213 0.46 -9.05 -9.83
N PHE A 214 1.17 -8.53 -8.82
CA PHE A 214 1.45 -7.11 -8.67
C PHE A 214 2.76 -6.68 -9.34
N GLY A 215 3.73 -7.60 -9.48
CA GLY A 215 5.03 -7.38 -10.11
C GLY A 215 6.04 -8.44 -9.72
N GLY A 216 6.95 -8.81 -10.62
CA GLY A 216 8.05 -9.74 -10.36
C GLY A 216 9.17 -9.12 -9.53
N ASP A 217 9.22 -7.80 -9.48
CA ASP A 217 10.21 -6.98 -8.81
C ASP A 217 9.90 -6.68 -7.32
N ALA A 218 8.84 -7.27 -6.76
CA ALA A 218 8.46 -7.14 -5.35
C ALA A 218 9.40 -7.94 -4.40
N ILE A 219 10.71 -7.79 -4.51
CA ILE A 219 11.69 -8.55 -3.71
C ILE A 219 11.44 -8.40 -2.20
N GLY A 220 11.13 -7.20 -1.73
CA GLY A 220 10.79 -6.90 -0.33
C GLY A 220 9.35 -7.24 0.02
N GLY A 221 8.44 -7.05 -0.93
CA GLY A 221 7.01 -7.28 -0.74
C GLY A 221 6.11 -6.25 -1.40
N VAL A 222 4.83 -6.33 -1.08
CA VAL A 222 3.79 -5.47 -1.64
C VAL A 222 2.97 -4.83 -0.52
N ILE A 223 2.72 -3.53 -0.63
CA ILE A 223 1.81 -2.78 0.22
C ILE A 223 0.57 -2.43 -0.60
N VAL A 224 -0.59 -2.94 -0.21
CA VAL A 224 -1.86 -2.73 -0.90
C VAL A 224 -2.75 -1.81 -0.09
N VAL A 225 -2.95 -0.59 -0.58
CA VAL A 225 -3.89 0.39 -0.04
C VAL A 225 -5.23 0.19 -0.75
N ALA A 226 -6.17 -0.49 -0.08
CA ALA A 226 -7.46 -0.85 -0.64
C ALA A 226 -8.54 0.17 -0.27
N PRO A 227 -9.41 0.61 -1.23
CA PRO A 227 -10.48 1.55 -0.97
C PRO A 227 -11.62 0.90 -0.18
N ASN A 228 -12.62 1.71 0.18
CA ASN A 228 -13.84 1.24 0.82
C ASN A 228 -14.54 0.17 -0.03
N ARG A 229 -15.07 -0.84 0.66
CA ARG A 229 -15.92 -1.84 0.03
C ARG A 229 -17.19 -1.18 -0.51
N ILE A 230 -17.55 -1.52 -1.74
CA ILE A 230 -18.79 -1.05 -2.36
C ILE A 230 -19.93 -1.94 -1.88
N ILE A 231 -20.89 -1.33 -1.20
CA ILE A 231 -22.10 -1.99 -0.70
C ILE A 231 -23.17 -1.87 -1.78
N VAL A 232 -23.65 -3.00 -2.32
CA VAL A 232 -24.73 -3.03 -3.33
C VAL A 232 -26.09 -2.96 -2.63
N LYS A 233 -26.40 -1.78 -2.09
CA LYS A 233 -27.61 -1.49 -1.31
C LYS A 233 -27.82 0.01 -1.29
N ASP A 234 -29.07 0.46 -1.23
CA ASP A 234 -29.37 1.90 -1.02
C ASP A 234 -28.78 2.34 0.31
N SER A 235 -27.72 3.10 0.24
CA SER A 235 -27.00 3.59 1.43
C SER A 235 -26.33 4.93 1.16
N LEU A 236 -26.28 5.73 2.23
CA LEU A 236 -25.50 6.96 2.32
C LEU A 236 -24.76 6.93 3.65
N TYR A 237 -23.44 6.99 3.62
CA TYR A 237 -22.61 6.99 4.82
C TYR A 237 -21.32 7.77 4.60
N GLY A 238 -20.74 8.20 5.69
CA GLY A 238 -19.51 8.96 5.64
C GLY A 238 -18.81 9.03 6.98
N LYS A 239 -17.64 9.64 6.96
CA LYS A 239 -16.88 9.98 8.17
C LYS A 239 -16.13 11.28 7.97
N SER A 240 -15.99 12.06 9.06
CA SER A 240 -15.12 13.23 9.12
C SER A 240 -14.20 13.10 10.33
N ILE A 241 -12.91 13.35 10.14
CA ILE A 241 -11.88 13.23 11.18
C ILE A 241 -11.12 14.55 11.22
N LEU A 242 -11.11 15.20 12.38
CA LEU A 242 -10.30 16.38 12.67
C LEU A 242 -9.26 15.99 13.72
N THR A 243 -7.99 16.26 13.46
CA THR A 243 -6.89 16.02 14.39
C THR A 243 -6.08 17.30 14.54
N GLY A 244 -5.96 17.82 15.77
CA GLY A 244 -5.03 18.89 16.15
C GLY A 244 -3.85 18.30 16.90
N GLN A 245 -2.64 18.89 16.77
CA GLN A 245 -1.45 18.46 17.47
C GLN A 245 -0.56 19.63 17.92
N THR A 246 0.19 19.41 19.01
CA THR A 246 1.07 20.44 19.59
C THR A 246 2.41 20.54 18.87
N ASN A 247 3.05 19.43 18.53
CA ASN A 247 4.31 19.42 17.79
C ASN A 247 4.02 19.69 16.30
N GLY A 248 4.59 20.76 15.75
CA GLY A 248 4.22 21.33 14.46
C GLY A 248 3.00 22.27 14.54
N GLN A 249 2.38 22.43 15.71
CA GLN A 249 1.25 23.35 16.02
C GLN A 249 0.20 23.42 14.91
N GLY A 250 -0.27 22.25 14.44
CA GLY A 250 -1.07 22.17 13.24
C GLY A 250 -2.25 21.20 13.34
N PHE A 251 -2.91 21.02 12.19
CA PHE A 251 -4.10 20.17 12.10
C PHE A 251 -4.11 19.33 10.82
N SER A 252 -4.91 18.28 10.88
CA SER A 252 -5.33 17.46 9.75
C SER A 252 -6.85 17.33 9.75
N PHE A 253 -7.48 17.57 8.61
CA PHE A 253 -8.90 17.32 8.41
C PHE A 253 -9.09 16.33 7.26
N HIS A 254 -9.87 15.29 7.51
CA HIS A 254 -10.29 14.31 6.49
C HIS A 254 -11.80 14.20 6.49
N SER A 255 -12.42 14.14 5.31
CA SER A 255 -13.84 13.85 5.15
C SER A 255 -14.06 12.89 3.99
N SER A 256 -15.01 11.98 4.16
CA SER A 256 -15.42 11.02 3.14
C SER A 256 -16.93 10.87 3.10
N LEU A 257 -17.49 10.76 1.89
CA LEU A 257 -18.90 10.53 1.65
C LEU A 257 -19.06 9.45 0.59
N SER A 258 -19.90 8.46 0.89
CA SER A 258 -20.19 7.33 0.01
C SER A 258 -21.68 7.17 -0.16
N LYS A 259 -22.13 7.05 -1.41
CA LYS A 259 -23.52 6.74 -1.79
C LYS A 259 -23.52 5.51 -2.70
N SER A 260 -24.42 4.59 -2.45
CA SER A 260 -24.64 3.43 -3.32
C SER A 260 -26.11 3.12 -3.45
N THR A 261 -26.47 2.39 -4.51
CA THR A 261 -27.83 1.98 -4.82
C THR A 261 -27.94 0.46 -4.89
N LYS A 262 -29.16 -0.06 -4.78
CA LYS A 262 -29.46 -1.49 -4.94
C LYS A 262 -29.21 -2.00 -6.37
N GLU A 263 -29.20 -1.11 -7.37
CA GLU A 263 -28.87 -1.44 -8.77
C GLU A 263 -27.36 -1.58 -8.98
N GLY A 264 -26.54 -1.25 -7.95
CA GLY A 264 -25.08 -1.36 -7.97
C GLY A 264 -24.32 -0.11 -8.37
N TYR A 265 -25.00 1.02 -8.65
CA TYR A 265 -24.32 2.30 -8.86
C TYR A 265 -23.77 2.84 -7.54
N TYR A 266 -22.59 3.43 -7.60
CA TYR A 266 -21.95 4.04 -6.43
C TYR A 266 -21.10 5.24 -6.78
N VAL A 267 -20.96 6.12 -5.79
CA VAL A 267 -20.01 7.23 -5.79
C VAL A 267 -19.38 7.35 -4.41
N ASN A 268 -18.07 7.59 -4.37
CA ASN A 268 -17.29 7.77 -3.15
C ASN A 268 -16.32 8.94 -3.36
N ALA A 269 -16.48 10.00 -2.57
CA ALA A 269 -15.62 11.17 -2.58
C ALA A 269 -14.90 11.31 -1.24
N LYS A 270 -13.61 11.67 -1.29
CA LYS A 270 -12.78 11.88 -0.08
C LYS A 270 -11.90 13.10 -0.27
N THR A 271 -11.67 13.83 0.80
CA THR A 271 -10.74 14.94 0.84
C THR A 271 -9.92 14.92 2.13
N THR A 272 -8.68 15.34 2.06
CA THR A 272 -7.78 15.50 3.21
C THR A 272 -6.98 16.79 3.06
N VAL A 273 -6.88 17.56 4.15
CA VAL A 273 -6.04 18.76 4.24
C VAL A 273 -5.20 18.64 5.51
N LYS A 274 -3.89 18.90 5.40
CA LYS A 274 -2.95 18.95 6.53
C LYS A 274 -2.15 20.25 6.46
N LYS A 275 -2.00 20.91 7.61
CA LYS A 275 -1.15 22.10 7.73
C LYS A 275 -0.39 22.07 9.05
N TYR A 276 0.94 22.04 8.95
CA TYR A 276 1.86 22.03 10.08
C TYR A 276 2.96 23.06 9.86
N GLY A 277 3.34 23.77 10.91
CA GLY A 277 4.55 24.57 10.95
C GLY A 277 5.77 23.73 11.30
N ASP A 278 6.85 24.39 11.75
CA ASP A 278 8.08 23.72 12.14
C ASP A 278 7.84 22.69 13.24
N PHE A 279 8.43 21.50 13.10
CA PHE A 279 8.39 20.48 14.13
C PHE A 279 9.44 20.78 15.22
N GLU A 280 9.30 20.09 16.36
CA GLU A 280 10.14 20.28 17.53
C GLU A 280 10.78 18.95 17.96
N SER A 281 12.08 18.97 18.21
CA SER A 281 12.81 17.92 18.93
C SER A 281 12.83 18.24 20.41
N PRO A 282 13.27 17.34 21.32
CA PRO A 282 13.46 17.67 22.72
C PRO A 282 14.45 18.83 22.92
N GLY A 283 13.92 20.04 23.15
CA GLY A 283 14.69 21.22 23.52
C GLY A 283 14.94 22.27 22.43
N TYR A 284 14.57 22.00 21.14
CA TYR A 284 14.73 23.02 20.09
C TYR A 284 13.81 22.79 18.91
N ILE A 285 13.57 23.84 18.11
CA ILE A 285 12.76 23.80 16.88
C ILE A 285 13.60 23.25 15.73
N LEU A 286 13.01 22.32 14.99
CA LEU A 286 13.56 21.81 13.74
C LEU A 286 13.20 22.79 12.61
N THR A 287 14.04 23.77 12.40
CA THR A 287 13.79 24.91 11.51
C THR A 287 13.51 24.49 10.08
N ASN A 288 12.45 25.02 9.48
CA ASN A 288 12.00 24.79 8.09
C ASN A 288 11.57 23.36 7.82
N THR A 289 10.82 22.75 8.74
CA THR A 289 10.29 21.38 8.59
C THR A 289 8.77 21.33 8.43
N GLY A 290 8.11 22.44 8.16
CA GLY A 290 6.67 22.55 7.96
C GLY A 290 6.15 21.70 6.80
N LEU A 291 4.85 21.39 6.82
CA LEU A 291 4.15 20.60 5.82
C LEU A 291 2.77 21.19 5.48
N ASN A 292 2.52 21.41 4.19
CA ASN A 292 1.18 21.61 3.65
C ASN A 292 0.83 20.43 2.72
N SER A 293 -0.32 19.80 2.93
CA SER A 293 -0.76 18.66 2.12
C SER A 293 -2.25 18.75 1.82
N GLU A 294 -2.60 18.57 0.56
CA GLU A 294 -3.97 18.54 0.06
C GLU A 294 -4.17 17.26 -0.75
N ALA A 295 -5.25 16.55 -0.49
CA ALA A 295 -5.60 15.36 -1.24
C ALA A 295 -7.10 15.32 -1.52
N PHE A 296 -7.45 14.83 -2.70
CA PHE A 296 -8.82 14.58 -3.14
C PHE A 296 -8.87 13.24 -3.88
N SER A 297 -9.94 12.48 -3.67
CA SER A 297 -10.21 11.30 -4.48
C SER A 297 -11.69 11.16 -4.78
N LEU A 298 -11.99 10.68 -5.99
CA LEU A 298 -13.33 10.37 -6.46
C LEU A 298 -13.33 8.97 -7.07
N GLN A 299 -14.29 8.16 -6.65
CA GLN A 299 -14.50 6.84 -7.20
C GLN A 299 -15.98 6.67 -7.55
N THR A 300 -16.28 6.22 -8.75
CA THR A 300 -17.66 5.99 -9.20
C THR A 300 -17.70 4.78 -10.14
N GLY A 301 -18.88 4.17 -10.26
CA GLY A 301 -19.02 3.04 -11.16
C GLY A 301 -20.31 2.25 -10.96
N LEU A 302 -20.31 1.08 -11.54
CA LEU A 302 -21.36 0.07 -11.45
C LEU A 302 -20.74 -1.24 -11.00
N LYS A 303 -21.27 -1.83 -9.94
CA LYS A 303 -20.90 -3.15 -9.44
C LYS A 303 -22.11 -4.06 -9.54
N LYS A 304 -22.10 -4.95 -10.54
CA LYS A 304 -23.03 -6.10 -10.65
C LYS A 304 -22.23 -7.37 -10.59
N PHE A 305 -22.87 -8.50 -10.37
CA PHE A 305 -22.19 -9.76 -10.34
C PHE A 305 -21.53 -10.11 -11.70
N GLU A 306 -22.29 -10.05 -12.79
CA GLU A 306 -21.85 -10.46 -14.12
C GLU A 306 -20.91 -9.45 -14.79
N HIS A 307 -21.05 -8.17 -14.48
CA HIS A 307 -20.23 -7.12 -15.07
C HIS A 307 -20.21 -5.88 -14.20
N GLY A 308 -19.21 -5.07 -14.38
CA GLY A 308 -19.11 -3.77 -13.73
C GLY A 308 -17.99 -2.94 -14.31
N PHE A 309 -17.99 -1.68 -13.95
CA PHE A 309 -16.91 -0.76 -14.25
C PHE A 309 -16.64 0.14 -13.05
N ASN A 310 -15.43 0.64 -12.96
CA ASN A 310 -14.99 1.56 -11.93
C ASN A 310 -14.11 2.64 -12.56
N VAL A 311 -14.39 3.90 -12.22
CA VAL A 311 -13.56 5.05 -12.54
C VAL A 311 -13.05 5.62 -11.23
N TYR A 312 -11.76 5.81 -11.13
CA TYR A 312 -11.09 6.35 -9.95
C TYR A 312 -10.15 7.49 -10.36
N TYR A 313 -10.26 8.61 -9.65
CA TYR A 313 -9.37 9.74 -9.75
C TYR A 313 -8.80 10.08 -8.38
N THR A 314 -7.51 10.40 -8.31
CA THR A 314 -6.91 10.98 -7.11
C THR A 314 -5.92 12.08 -7.47
N TYR A 315 -5.91 13.09 -6.63
CA TYR A 315 -5.03 14.24 -6.64
C TYR A 315 -4.38 14.36 -5.27
N VAL A 316 -3.05 14.48 -5.23
CA VAL A 316 -2.27 14.71 -4.00
C VAL A 316 -1.27 15.82 -4.29
N LYS A 317 -1.27 16.87 -3.46
CA LYS A 317 -0.28 17.95 -3.50
C LYS A 317 0.38 18.08 -2.15
N ASN A 318 1.69 18.10 -2.13
CA ASN A 318 2.50 18.26 -0.93
C ASN A 318 3.51 19.40 -1.13
N GLU A 319 3.61 20.29 -0.15
CA GLU A 319 4.71 21.24 0.02
C GLU A 319 5.40 20.91 1.33
N ILE A 320 6.70 20.57 1.27
CA ILE A 320 7.46 19.98 2.37
C ILE A 320 8.72 20.82 2.60
N GLY A 321 8.88 21.38 3.77
CA GLY A 321 10.11 22.02 4.21
C GLY A 321 11.20 20.99 4.49
N ILE A 322 12.43 21.29 4.08
CA ILE A 322 13.62 20.48 4.37
C ILE A 322 14.40 21.14 5.49
N LEU A 323 14.83 20.34 6.45
CA LEU A 323 15.58 20.78 7.64
C LEU A 323 16.72 21.74 7.25
N LYS A 324 16.70 22.95 7.78
CA LYS A 324 17.66 24.01 7.42
C LYS A 324 19.10 23.64 7.75
N SER A 325 19.34 22.98 8.86
CA SER A 325 20.67 22.57 9.33
C SER A 325 21.35 21.49 8.47
N SER A 326 20.67 20.89 7.50
CA SER A 326 21.25 19.92 6.57
C SER A 326 21.97 20.57 5.39
N HIS A 327 21.83 21.89 5.16
CA HIS A 327 22.44 22.62 4.05
C HIS A 327 23.56 23.54 4.56
N ILE A 328 24.77 23.06 4.49
CA ILE A 328 25.97 23.65 5.10
C ILE A 328 26.89 24.24 4.03
N GLY A 329 27.47 25.41 4.30
CA GLY A 329 28.17 26.23 3.32
C GLY A 329 29.57 25.72 2.93
N ASN A 330 30.30 25.09 3.86
CA ASN A 330 31.68 24.65 3.64
C ASN A 330 31.97 23.28 4.30
N ILE A 331 33.11 22.71 3.96
CA ILE A 331 33.55 21.37 4.43
C ILE A 331 33.74 21.36 5.96
N GLU A 332 34.36 22.36 6.53
CA GLU A 332 34.64 22.43 7.99
C GLU A 332 33.35 22.45 8.80
N ASP A 333 32.40 23.30 8.44
CA ASP A 333 31.09 23.35 9.10
C ASP A 333 30.31 22.02 8.92
N LEU A 334 30.45 21.34 7.76
CA LEU A 334 29.82 20.05 7.52
C LEU A 334 30.39 18.97 8.45
N VAL A 335 31.72 18.89 8.54
CA VAL A 335 32.42 17.94 9.45
C VAL A 335 32.04 18.24 10.91
N ASN A 336 32.02 19.51 11.30
CA ASN A 336 31.60 19.92 12.65
C ASN A 336 30.14 19.55 12.93
N ALA A 337 29.23 19.73 11.97
CA ALA A 337 27.81 19.36 12.13
C ALA A 337 27.62 17.86 12.30
N ILE A 338 28.35 17.05 11.51
CA ILE A 338 28.26 15.57 11.57
C ILE A 338 28.83 15.05 12.89
N ASN A 339 29.91 15.63 13.37
CA ASN A 339 30.58 15.23 14.63
C ASN A 339 29.95 15.85 15.88
N SER A 340 28.93 16.72 15.75
CA SER A 340 28.26 17.41 16.84
C SER A 340 26.90 16.79 17.18
N ASP A 341 26.55 16.84 18.47
CA ASP A 341 25.20 16.52 18.93
C ASP A 341 24.22 17.68 18.85
N ALA A 342 24.67 18.87 18.42
CA ALA A 342 23.85 20.08 18.35
C ALA A 342 23.42 20.40 16.92
N SER A 343 22.20 20.91 16.75
CA SER A 343 21.73 21.43 15.46
C SER A 343 22.34 22.81 15.18
N MET A 344 22.92 23.01 13.99
CA MET A 344 23.65 24.26 13.61
C MET A 344 22.72 25.42 13.25
N ALA A 345 21.44 25.22 12.99
CA ALA A 345 20.49 26.23 12.54
C ALA A 345 19.14 26.10 13.25
N VAL A 346 19.04 26.71 14.41
CA VAL A 346 17.82 26.80 15.23
C VAL A 346 17.26 28.21 15.16
N LYS A 347 15.95 28.31 14.83
CA LYS A 347 15.18 29.57 14.81
C LYS A 347 13.87 29.38 15.55
N ASP A 348 13.17 30.50 15.81
CA ASP A 348 11.83 30.47 16.36
C ASP A 348 10.85 29.74 15.41
N PHE A 349 9.76 29.23 16.00
CA PHE A 349 8.70 28.53 15.29
C PHE A 349 8.11 29.34 14.13
N SER A 350 7.86 28.69 12.98
CA SER A 350 7.26 29.33 11.81
C SER A 350 6.34 28.37 11.06
N TYR A 351 5.29 28.92 10.44
CA TYR A 351 4.49 28.22 9.43
C TYR A 351 5.02 28.42 8.01
N ALA A 352 6.00 29.30 7.80
CA ALA A 352 6.56 29.56 6.48
C ALA A 352 7.47 28.40 6.05
N ILE A 353 7.22 27.89 4.87
CA ILE A 353 8.06 26.87 4.22
C ILE A 353 8.96 27.58 3.21
N ASN A 354 10.23 27.72 3.57
CA ASN A 354 11.25 28.37 2.77
C ASN A 354 12.14 27.31 2.07
N SER A 355 13.03 27.77 1.18
CA SER A 355 14.10 26.88 0.64
C SER A 355 15.11 26.52 1.76
N PRO A 356 15.57 25.24 1.79
CA PRO A 356 15.26 24.16 0.85
C PRO A 356 13.87 23.55 1.09
N LYS A 357 13.15 23.21 0.01
CA LYS A 357 11.83 22.59 0.09
C LYS A 357 11.52 21.71 -1.12
N GLN A 358 10.54 20.82 -0.99
CA GLN A 358 9.95 20.08 -2.09
C GLN A 358 8.49 20.51 -2.32
N GLU A 359 8.10 20.57 -3.59
CA GLU A 359 6.70 20.65 -4.01
C GLU A 359 6.40 19.50 -4.96
N VAL A 360 5.38 18.70 -4.63
CA VAL A 360 5.01 17.53 -5.42
C VAL A 360 3.52 17.55 -5.69
N THR A 361 3.15 17.34 -6.95
CA THR A 361 1.76 17.11 -7.35
C THR A 361 1.67 15.78 -8.06
N HIS A 362 0.81 14.90 -7.57
CA HIS A 362 0.56 13.59 -8.16
C HIS A 362 -0.92 13.44 -8.51
N GLN A 363 -1.20 13.03 -9.75
CA GLN A 363 -2.54 12.76 -10.25
C GLN A 363 -2.58 11.35 -10.82
N LEU A 364 -3.68 10.64 -10.55
CA LEU A 364 -3.91 9.31 -11.07
C LEU A 364 -5.36 9.20 -11.54
N VAL A 365 -5.54 8.73 -12.76
CA VAL A 365 -6.83 8.31 -13.33
C VAL A 365 -6.77 6.80 -13.58
N LYS A 366 -7.79 6.07 -13.16
CA LYS A 366 -7.95 4.65 -13.45
C LYS A 366 -9.34 4.38 -13.98
N VAL A 367 -9.41 3.54 -14.99
CA VAL A 367 -10.67 2.94 -15.47
C VAL A 367 -10.49 1.45 -15.51
N ASP A 368 -11.36 0.70 -14.88
CA ASP A 368 -11.41 -0.74 -15.00
C ASP A 368 -12.81 -1.25 -15.33
N PHE A 369 -12.83 -2.32 -16.05
CA PHE A 369 -14.03 -3.04 -16.47
C PHE A 369 -13.85 -4.52 -16.18
N TYR A 370 -14.90 -5.20 -15.72
CA TYR A 370 -14.91 -6.65 -15.64
C TYR A 370 -16.19 -7.25 -16.21
N LYS A 371 -16.05 -8.49 -16.71
CA LYS A 371 -17.16 -9.32 -17.18
C LYS A 371 -16.92 -10.77 -16.77
N ARG A 372 -17.95 -11.38 -16.17
CA ARG A 372 -17.99 -12.81 -15.89
C ARG A 372 -18.62 -13.56 -17.07
N PHE A 373 -18.05 -14.71 -17.35
CA PHE A 373 -18.56 -15.68 -18.30
C PHE A 373 -18.96 -16.92 -17.52
N LYS A 374 -20.22 -17.33 -17.64
CA LYS A 374 -20.80 -18.46 -16.89
C LYS A 374 -19.94 -19.73 -17.08
N LYS A 375 -19.54 -20.38 -15.97
CA LYS A 375 -18.72 -21.60 -15.92
C LYS A 375 -17.32 -21.47 -16.55
N LEU A 376 -16.88 -20.29 -16.91
CA LEU A 376 -15.55 -20.07 -17.50
C LEU A 376 -14.66 -19.22 -16.60
N GLY A 377 -15.18 -18.06 -16.11
CA GLY A 377 -14.41 -17.22 -15.27
C GLY A 377 -14.68 -15.73 -15.45
N LYS A 378 -13.77 -14.89 -14.94
CA LYS A 378 -13.86 -13.44 -14.91
C LYS A 378 -12.72 -12.79 -15.67
N LEU A 379 -13.04 -12.04 -16.71
CA LEU A 379 -12.12 -11.11 -17.38
C LEU A 379 -12.12 -9.77 -16.65
N THR A 380 -10.94 -9.21 -16.39
CA THR A 380 -10.77 -7.86 -15.90
C THR A 380 -9.77 -7.11 -16.80
N VAL A 381 -10.13 -5.91 -17.23
CA VAL A 381 -9.28 -5.01 -18.01
C VAL A 381 -9.19 -3.70 -17.24
N GLN A 382 -7.98 -3.22 -17.00
CA GLN A 382 -7.69 -1.99 -16.27
C GLN A 382 -6.71 -1.15 -17.09
N TYR A 383 -7.03 0.13 -17.25
CA TYR A 383 -6.11 1.15 -17.72
C TYR A 383 -5.91 2.20 -16.64
N ASP A 384 -4.68 2.66 -16.47
CA ASP A 384 -4.39 3.80 -15.61
C ASP A 384 -3.36 4.75 -16.25
N PHE A 385 -3.52 6.03 -15.89
CA PHE A 385 -2.62 7.12 -16.21
C PHE A 385 -2.21 7.82 -14.93
N GLN A 386 -0.91 8.11 -14.80
CA GLN A 386 -0.35 8.84 -13.68
C GLN A 386 0.54 9.98 -14.19
N ASN A 387 0.40 11.15 -13.57
CA ASN A 387 1.29 12.28 -13.74
C ASN A 387 1.88 12.66 -12.39
N ASN A 388 3.20 12.69 -12.29
CA ASN A 388 3.92 13.16 -11.11
C ASN A 388 4.79 14.36 -11.51
N LYS A 389 4.50 15.51 -10.93
CA LYS A 389 5.26 16.75 -11.10
C LYS A 389 5.97 17.08 -9.80
N ARG A 390 7.29 17.23 -9.87
CA ARG A 390 8.14 17.48 -8.70
C ARG A 390 9.07 18.66 -8.92
N PHE A 391 9.08 19.54 -7.92
CA PHE A 391 10.04 20.62 -7.78
C PHE A 391 10.83 20.45 -6.49
N GLU A 392 12.15 20.68 -6.56
CA GLU A 392 12.98 20.84 -5.38
C GLU A 392 13.68 22.18 -5.46
N PHE A 393 13.58 22.95 -4.38
CA PHE A 393 14.15 24.27 -4.26
C PHE A 393 15.35 24.22 -3.31
N ASP A 394 16.40 24.88 -3.70
CA ASP A 394 17.65 24.99 -2.97
C ASP A 394 17.84 26.42 -2.40
N ASN A 395 18.79 26.61 -1.51
CA ASN A 395 19.24 27.92 -1.05
C ASN A 395 19.98 28.66 -2.16
N ARG A 396 19.24 29.39 -2.99
CA ARG A 396 19.80 30.19 -4.07
C ARG A 396 19.76 31.68 -3.74
N ILE A 397 20.68 32.43 -4.35
CA ILE A 397 20.83 33.88 -4.19
C ILE A 397 20.55 34.57 -5.56
N GLY A 398 20.15 35.85 -5.52
CA GLY A 398 19.91 36.65 -6.70
C GLY A 398 18.67 36.29 -7.48
N GLU A 399 18.69 36.46 -8.81
CA GLU A 399 17.56 36.23 -9.71
C GLU A 399 17.02 34.79 -9.71
N ASN A 400 17.87 33.82 -9.36
CA ASN A 400 17.51 32.41 -9.27
C ASN A 400 16.91 31.97 -7.94
N LYS A 401 16.69 32.90 -6.98
CA LYS A 401 16.23 32.59 -5.62
C LYS A 401 14.95 31.73 -5.57
N ASN A 402 14.02 31.97 -6.49
CA ASN A 402 12.72 31.27 -6.53
C ASN A 402 12.67 30.19 -7.61
N LYS A 403 13.79 29.88 -8.28
CA LYS A 403 13.85 28.89 -9.34
C LYS A 403 14.15 27.52 -8.79
N ALA A 404 13.36 26.51 -9.17
CA ALA A 404 13.60 25.15 -8.74
C ALA A 404 14.98 24.65 -9.22
N ALA A 405 15.66 23.88 -8.39
CA ALA A 405 16.90 23.20 -8.73
C ALA A 405 16.66 21.86 -9.44
N ILE A 406 15.57 21.18 -9.04
CA ILE A 406 15.06 19.99 -9.73
C ILE A 406 13.64 20.30 -10.20
N ASP A 407 13.35 20.01 -11.45
CA ASP A 407 12.02 20.12 -12.07
C ASP A 407 11.81 18.89 -12.95
N LEU A 408 11.08 17.93 -12.44
CA LEU A 408 10.80 16.63 -13.08
C LEU A 408 9.31 16.46 -13.33
N ASN A 409 8.98 15.88 -14.49
CA ASN A 409 7.61 15.53 -14.86
C ASN A 409 7.59 14.10 -15.41
N LEU A 410 6.97 13.18 -14.65
CA LEU A 410 6.83 11.78 -15.02
C LEU A 410 5.39 11.50 -15.43
N ASN A 411 5.21 11.04 -16.65
CA ASN A 411 3.95 10.50 -17.15
C ASN A 411 4.06 8.98 -17.27
N SER A 412 3.07 8.27 -16.75
CA SER A 412 3.05 6.81 -16.79
C SER A 412 1.67 6.33 -17.25
N HIS A 413 1.66 5.37 -18.16
CA HIS A 413 0.46 4.69 -18.67
C HIS A 413 0.61 3.21 -18.40
N SER A 414 -0.46 2.55 -17.92
CA SER A 414 -0.45 1.10 -17.80
C SER A 414 -1.76 0.47 -18.25
N LEU A 415 -1.65 -0.70 -18.85
CA LEU A 415 -2.77 -1.55 -19.25
C LEU A 415 -2.55 -2.94 -18.65
N LYS A 416 -3.51 -3.39 -17.83
CA LYS A 416 -3.51 -4.72 -17.23
C LYS A 416 -4.76 -5.48 -17.67
N THR A 417 -4.56 -6.67 -18.21
CA THR A 417 -5.64 -7.60 -18.52
C THR A 417 -5.42 -8.88 -17.73
N SER A 418 -6.45 -9.40 -17.08
CA SER A 418 -6.35 -10.69 -16.38
C SER A 418 -7.63 -11.50 -16.51
N PHE A 419 -7.47 -12.81 -16.57
CA PHE A 419 -8.56 -13.77 -16.58
C PHE A 419 -8.40 -14.72 -15.39
N GLU A 420 -9.43 -14.77 -14.54
CA GLU A 420 -9.54 -15.67 -13.42
C GLU A 420 -10.55 -16.78 -13.76
N PHE A 421 -10.08 -18.03 -13.78
CA PHE A 421 -10.89 -19.19 -14.18
C PHE A 421 -11.74 -19.67 -13.01
N ASP A 422 -13.01 -19.96 -13.28
CA ASP A 422 -13.89 -20.66 -12.35
C ASP A 422 -13.58 -22.17 -12.38
N SER A 423 -13.49 -22.80 -11.21
CA SER A 423 -13.17 -24.22 -11.10
C SER A 423 -14.16 -24.95 -10.20
N LYS A 424 -14.58 -26.15 -10.62
CA LYS A 424 -15.46 -27.05 -9.85
C LYS A 424 -14.83 -27.55 -8.54
N SER A 425 -13.49 -27.61 -8.49
CA SER A 425 -12.74 -28.15 -7.35
C SER A 425 -12.30 -27.09 -6.32
N LYS A 426 -12.88 -25.87 -6.34
CA LYS A 426 -12.47 -24.72 -5.52
C LYS A 426 -11.01 -24.29 -5.72
N GLN A 427 -10.36 -24.79 -6.76
CA GLN A 427 -9.05 -24.31 -7.19
C GLN A 427 -9.24 -23.02 -7.97
N THR A 428 -8.28 -22.11 -7.90
CA THR A 428 -8.31 -20.88 -8.67
C THR A 428 -7.06 -20.76 -9.54
N TYR A 429 -7.26 -20.38 -10.79
CA TYR A 429 -6.18 -20.07 -11.73
C TYR A 429 -6.41 -18.69 -12.28
N LYS A 430 -5.34 -17.90 -12.34
CA LYS A 430 -5.38 -16.56 -12.91
C LYS A 430 -4.20 -16.38 -13.86
N VAL A 431 -4.50 -15.89 -15.05
CA VAL A 431 -3.49 -15.47 -16.04
C VAL A 431 -3.62 -13.98 -16.28
N GLY A 432 -2.54 -13.31 -16.62
CA GLY A 432 -2.60 -11.89 -16.91
C GLY A 432 -1.44 -11.38 -17.74
N LEU A 433 -1.71 -10.24 -18.40
CA LEU A 433 -0.78 -9.46 -19.19
C LEU A 433 -0.75 -8.04 -18.64
N VAL A 434 0.42 -7.45 -18.61
CA VAL A 434 0.65 -6.07 -18.15
C VAL A 434 1.55 -5.39 -19.17
N GLY A 435 1.15 -4.23 -19.68
CA GLY A 435 2.01 -3.33 -20.45
C GLY A 435 2.08 -1.98 -19.76
N ALA A 436 3.26 -1.37 -19.67
CA ALA A 436 3.41 -0.02 -19.12
C ALA A 436 4.40 0.81 -19.96
N TYR A 437 4.16 2.10 -20.00
CA TYR A 437 5.02 3.10 -20.62
C TYR A 437 5.23 4.26 -19.67
N GLN A 438 6.47 4.72 -19.54
CA GLN A 438 6.84 5.89 -18.76
C GLN A 438 7.67 6.85 -19.62
N ASN A 439 7.40 8.15 -19.47
CA ASN A 439 8.19 9.22 -20.01
C ASN A 439 8.54 10.22 -18.91
N ASN A 440 9.82 10.41 -18.65
CA ASN A 440 10.34 11.41 -17.73
C ASN A 440 10.91 12.59 -18.50
N PHE A 441 10.46 13.78 -18.16
CA PHE A 441 11.02 15.04 -18.65
C PHE A 441 11.70 15.78 -17.49
N ALA A 442 13.00 15.98 -17.59
CA ALA A 442 13.79 16.81 -16.69
C ALA A 442 14.03 18.18 -17.32
N ASN A 443 13.45 19.24 -16.77
CA ASN A 443 13.49 20.58 -17.33
C ASN A 443 14.92 21.14 -17.35
N PRO A 444 15.48 21.50 -18.51
CA PRO A 444 16.82 22.07 -18.63
C PRO A 444 16.95 23.48 -18.04
N ASN A 445 15.84 24.22 -17.94
CA ASN A 445 15.85 25.63 -17.57
C ASN A 445 16.10 25.88 -16.06
N THR A 446 16.34 24.81 -15.28
CA THR A 446 16.70 24.94 -13.86
C THR A 446 18.06 25.59 -13.66
N GLY A 447 18.92 25.58 -14.67
CA GLY A 447 20.30 26.07 -14.60
C GLY A 447 21.21 25.23 -13.71
N VAL A 448 20.81 23.96 -13.45
CA VAL A 448 21.55 22.97 -12.65
C VAL A 448 21.71 21.70 -13.44
N LYS A 449 22.81 20.97 -13.18
CA LYS A 449 22.99 19.63 -13.68
C LYS A 449 21.82 18.73 -13.26
N ARG A 450 21.21 18.04 -14.22
CA ARG A 450 20.04 17.19 -13.96
C ARG A 450 20.47 15.95 -13.19
N LEU A 451 19.87 15.73 -12.03
CA LEU A 451 20.09 14.51 -11.25
C LEU A 451 19.63 13.29 -12.04
N ILE A 452 18.39 13.30 -12.51
CA ILE A 452 17.78 12.27 -13.37
C ILE A 452 17.58 12.83 -14.77
N PRO A 453 17.96 12.11 -15.84
CA PRO A 453 17.82 12.58 -17.22
C PRO A 453 16.38 12.44 -17.75
N ASN A 454 16.19 12.91 -19.00
CA ASN A 454 15.05 12.49 -19.79
C ASN A 454 15.20 11.01 -20.14
N TYR A 455 14.12 10.24 -19.98
CA TYR A 455 14.09 8.82 -20.36
C TYR A 455 12.70 8.39 -20.82
N ASN A 456 12.68 7.33 -21.62
CA ASN A 456 11.50 6.52 -21.92
C ASN A 456 11.72 5.11 -21.39
N LYS A 457 10.70 4.52 -20.76
CA LYS A 457 10.75 3.15 -20.24
C LYS A 457 9.51 2.39 -20.69
N TYR A 458 9.70 1.17 -21.15
CA TYR A 458 8.64 0.26 -21.59
C TYR A 458 8.74 -1.04 -20.79
N ASP A 459 7.65 -1.45 -20.20
CA ASP A 459 7.55 -2.68 -19.44
C ASP A 459 6.47 -3.57 -20.04
N PHE A 460 6.77 -4.84 -20.25
CA PHE A 460 5.81 -5.86 -20.63
C PHE A 460 5.96 -7.07 -19.72
N GLY A 461 4.84 -7.55 -19.13
CA GLY A 461 4.86 -8.68 -18.20
C GLY A 461 3.69 -9.65 -18.46
N THR A 462 3.96 -10.93 -18.26
CA THR A 462 2.94 -12.00 -18.25
C THR A 462 3.06 -12.83 -17.00
N PHE A 463 1.94 -13.27 -16.44
CA PHE A 463 1.94 -14.11 -15.25
C PHE A 463 0.85 -15.18 -15.26
N VAL A 464 1.14 -16.29 -14.58
CA VAL A 464 0.21 -17.36 -14.25
C VAL A 464 0.33 -17.64 -12.76
N ILE A 465 -0.78 -17.63 -12.06
CA ILE A 465 -0.87 -18.01 -10.64
C ILE A 465 -1.97 -19.03 -10.44
N GLY A 466 -1.75 -19.93 -9.50
CA GLY A 466 -2.72 -20.94 -9.12
C GLY A 466 -2.72 -21.18 -7.62
N ASN A 467 -3.92 -21.50 -7.11
CA ASN A 467 -4.14 -21.90 -5.74
C ASN A 467 -4.85 -23.25 -5.73
N PHE A 468 -4.25 -24.22 -5.04
CA PHE A 468 -4.73 -25.60 -4.94
C PHE A 468 -5.12 -25.91 -3.50
N ILE A 469 -6.32 -26.40 -3.32
CA ILE A 469 -6.76 -27.02 -2.08
C ILE A 469 -6.42 -28.50 -2.17
N ILE A 470 -5.38 -28.94 -1.43
CA ILE A 470 -4.96 -30.36 -1.39
C ILE A 470 -5.97 -31.17 -0.58
N ASN A 471 -6.32 -30.64 0.59
CA ASN A 471 -7.37 -31.16 1.49
C ASN A 471 -7.87 -30.02 2.39
N ASP A 472 -8.76 -30.31 3.34
CA ASP A 472 -9.34 -29.29 4.23
C ASP A 472 -8.29 -28.54 5.06
N ASN A 473 -7.16 -29.17 5.35
CA ASN A 473 -6.09 -28.63 6.19
C ASN A 473 -4.89 -28.10 5.39
N SER A 474 -4.77 -28.40 4.07
CA SER A 474 -3.54 -28.13 3.31
C SER A 474 -3.84 -27.40 2.01
N ARG A 475 -3.04 -26.38 1.71
CA ARG A 475 -3.11 -25.57 0.49
C ARG A 475 -1.73 -25.36 -0.10
N LEU A 476 -1.69 -25.26 -1.42
CA LEU A 476 -0.51 -24.97 -2.21
C LEU A 476 -0.80 -23.81 -3.15
N ASP A 477 0.02 -22.77 -3.12
CA ASP A 477 0.00 -21.69 -4.09
C ASP A 477 1.25 -21.76 -4.97
N PHE A 478 1.13 -21.46 -6.25
CA PHE A 478 2.26 -21.31 -7.14
C PHE A 478 2.06 -20.09 -8.04
N GLY A 479 3.14 -19.54 -8.53
CA GLY A 479 3.13 -18.47 -9.52
C GLY A 479 4.39 -18.46 -10.35
N ILE A 480 4.24 -18.04 -11.59
CA ILE A 480 5.34 -17.76 -12.53
C ILE A 480 5.02 -16.45 -13.23
N ARG A 481 6.04 -15.62 -13.41
CA ARG A 481 5.95 -14.34 -14.09
C ARG A 481 7.23 -14.09 -14.90
N TYR A 482 7.05 -13.48 -16.06
CA TYR A 482 8.14 -13.02 -16.91
C TYR A 482 7.89 -11.58 -17.31
N ASP A 483 8.91 -10.74 -17.14
CA ASP A 483 8.86 -9.32 -17.48
C ASP A 483 10.03 -8.95 -18.38
N VAL A 484 9.77 -8.13 -19.38
CA VAL A 484 10.77 -7.47 -20.23
C VAL A 484 10.69 -5.99 -19.95
N ASN A 485 11.82 -5.38 -19.62
CA ASN A 485 11.94 -3.96 -19.36
C ASN A 485 12.96 -3.34 -20.32
N TYR A 486 12.55 -2.32 -21.05
CA TYR A 486 13.45 -1.53 -21.91
C TYR A 486 13.47 -0.09 -21.42
N ILE A 487 14.65 0.48 -21.31
CA ILE A 487 14.87 1.89 -20.96
C ILE A 487 15.86 2.53 -21.90
N ASN A 488 15.52 3.74 -22.35
CA ASN A 488 16.34 4.60 -23.19
C ASN A 488 16.40 5.99 -22.55
N ALA A 489 17.62 6.56 -22.43
CA ALA A 489 17.82 7.85 -21.79
C ALA A 489 18.76 8.75 -22.60
N LYS A 490 18.63 10.08 -22.42
CA LYS A 490 19.59 11.06 -22.96
C LYS A 490 20.16 11.88 -21.82
N LYS A 491 21.48 11.78 -21.61
CA LYS A 491 22.18 12.39 -20.47
C LYS A 491 23.49 13.06 -20.88
N PHE A 492 23.76 14.20 -20.23
CA PHE A 492 25.07 14.85 -20.28
C PHE A 492 25.92 14.41 -19.09
N TYR A 493 27.15 13.95 -19.35
CA TYR A 493 28.19 13.70 -18.37
C TYR A 493 29.38 14.65 -18.57
N LEU A 494 29.95 15.15 -17.47
CA LEU A 494 31.27 15.81 -17.54
C LEU A 494 32.32 14.79 -18.03
N LYS A 495 33.18 15.18 -18.97
CA LYS A 495 34.26 14.32 -19.49
C LYS A 495 35.20 13.83 -18.37
N SER A 496 35.51 14.67 -17.38
CA SER A 496 36.26 14.29 -16.20
C SER A 496 35.58 13.17 -15.37
N ARG A 497 34.25 13.30 -15.12
CA ARG A 497 33.46 12.28 -14.41
C ARG A 497 33.32 10.99 -15.21
N TRP A 498 33.25 11.09 -16.53
CA TRP A 498 33.19 9.95 -17.43
C TRP A 498 34.46 9.10 -17.31
N ASN A 499 35.63 9.76 -17.40
CA ASN A 499 36.94 9.11 -17.29
C ASN A 499 37.21 8.60 -15.86
N GLU A 500 36.87 9.38 -14.81
CA GLU A 500 37.01 8.97 -13.41
C GLU A 500 36.26 7.66 -13.10
N ARG A 501 35.15 7.41 -13.81
CA ARG A 501 34.33 6.19 -13.64
C ARG A 501 34.77 5.07 -14.61
N ASN A 502 35.84 5.26 -15.42
CA ASN A 502 36.27 4.37 -16.49
C ASN A 502 35.14 4.06 -17.51
N TYR A 503 34.21 4.98 -17.72
CA TYR A 503 33.15 4.82 -18.71
C TYR A 503 33.70 5.01 -20.14
N ASP A 504 34.84 5.67 -20.32
CA ASP A 504 35.59 5.74 -21.55
C ASP A 504 36.10 4.38 -22.03
N VAL A 505 36.23 3.38 -21.13
CA VAL A 505 36.56 2.00 -21.47
C VAL A 505 35.32 1.19 -21.83
N ASP A 506 34.27 1.33 -21.03
CA ASP A 506 33.10 0.43 -21.09
C ASP A 506 31.97 0.93 -22.01
N PHE A 507 31.85 2.26 -22.24
CA PHE A 507 30.64 2.88 -22.78
C PHE A 507 30.91 3.98 -23.83
N ASN A 508 32.06 3.98 -24.48
CA ASN A 508 32.36 4.98 -25.53
C ASN A 508 31.40 4.94 -26.72
N ASP A 509 30.82 3.77 -26.99
CA ASP A 509 29.80 3.55 -28.01
C ASP A 509 28.49 4.26 -27.73
N LEU A 510 28.24 4.64 -26.49
CA LEU A 510 27.04 5.39 -26.08
C LEU A 510 27.15 6.89 -26.35
N ILE A 511 28.30 7.40 -26.69
CA ILE A 511 28.55 8.84 -26.96
C ILE A 511 27.95 9.21 -28.31
N ILE A 512 26.96 10.12 -28.28
CA ILE A 512 26.31 10.63 -29.52
C ILE A 512 26.59 12.10 -29.79
N GLY A 513 27.35 12.79 -28.92
CA GLY A 513 27.74 14.19 -29.12
C GLY A 513 28.84 14.68 -28.20
N ASP A 514 29.68 15.57 -28.70
CA ASP A 514 30.74 16.26 -27.96
C ASP A 514 30.35 17.73 -27.74
N PHE A 515 30.32 18.16 -26.48
CA PHE A 515 29.95 19.49 -26.04
C PHE A 515 31.06 20.08 -25.17
N ASN A 516 32.23 20.26 -25.72
CA ASN A 516 33.41 20.81 -25.06
C ASN A 516 33.79 20.05 -23.76
N THR A 517 33.19 20.40 -22.64
CA THR A 517 33.43 19.77 -21.32
C THR A 517 32.54 18.57 -21.00
N GLN A 518 31.57 18.27 -21.87
CA GLN A 518 30.55 17.25 -21.62
C GLN A 518 30.37 16.31 -22.82
N TRP A 519 30.12 15.04 -22.52
CA TRP A 519 29.57 14.07 -23.46
C TRP A 519 28.06 14.06 -23.40
N LEU A 520 27.38 14.06 -24.55
CA LEU A 520 25.96 13.63 -24.63
C LEU A 520 25.97 12.13 -24.95
N VAL A 521 25.31 11.35 -24.07
CA VAL A 521 25.21 9.89 -24.21
C VAL A 521 23.76 9.44 -24.34
N ASN A 522 23.56 8.30 -25.04
CA ASN A 522 22.26 7.67 -25.23
C ASN A 522 22.28 6.21 -24.76
N PRO A 523 22.30 5.95 -23.46
CA PRO A 523 22.24 4.59 -22.96
C PRO A 523 20.88 3.94 -23.22
N GLU A 524 20.91 2.68 -23.68
CA GLU A 524 19.75 1.83 -23.96
C GLU A 524 19.98 0.47 -23.31
N PHE A 525 19.06 0.06 -22.45
CA PHE A 525 19.18 -1.21 -21.73
C PHE A 525 17.89 -2.03 -21.84
N THR A 526 18.05 -3.33 -22.07
CA THR A 526 16.96 -4.30 -22.04
C THR A 526 17.24 -5.34 -20.97
N TYR A 527 16.26 -5.58 -20.12
CA TYR A 527 16.35 -6.55 -19.01
C TYR A 527 15.25 -7.59 -19.15
N HIS A 528 15.59 -8.84 -18.86
CA HIS A 528 14.69 -9.99 -18.87
C HIS A 528 14.58 -10.55 -17.46
N ASN A 529 13.43 -10.40 -16.82
CA ASN A 529 13.22 -10.75 -15.42
C ASN A 529 12.26 -11.94 -15.32
N MET A 530 12.74 -13.03 -14.74
CA MET A 530 11.91 -14.18 -14.40
C MET A 530 11.67 -14.24 -12.90
N SER A 531 10.44 -14.46 -12.51
CA SER A 531 10.03 -14.60 -11.12
C SER A 531 9.11 -15.80 -10.95
N ALA A 532 9.29 -16.52 -9.86
CA ALA A 532 8.48 -17.69 -9.54
C ALA A 532 8.25 -17.78 -8.03
N SER A 533 7.14 -18.35 -7.61
CA SER A 533 6.87 -18.60 -6.20
C SER A 533 6.13 -19.89 -5.98
N ILE A 534 6.39 -20.54 -4.87
CA ILE A 534 5.63 -21.65 -4.34
C ILE A 534 5.41 -21.44 -2.85
N GLY A 535 4.21 -21.66 -2.37
CA GLY A 535 3.83 -21.54 -0.97
C GLY A 535 2.99 -22.73 -0.52
N PHE A 536 3.23 -23.19 0.67
CA PHE A 536 2.51 -24.27 1.31
C PHE A 536 1.95 -23.81 2.65
N PHE A 537 0.69 -24.10 2.92
CA PHE A 537 0.02 -23.90 4.20
C PHE A 537 -0.50 -25.23 4.71
N HIS A 538 -0.31 -25.50 6.00
CA HIS A 538 -0.86 -26.66 6.67
C HIS A 538 -1.42 -26.30 8.05
N GLN A 539 -2.69 -26.63 8.27
CA GLN A 539 -3.36 -26.54 9.56
C GLN A 539 -3.11 -27.85 10.32
N LEU A 540 -2.22 -27.82 11.33
CA LEU A 540 -1.89 -29.00 12.15
C LEU A 540 -3.07 -29.44 13.00
N ASN A 541 -3.78 -28.47 13.60
CA ASN A 541 -5.01 -28.63 14.36
C ASN A 541 -5.73 -27.27 14.47
N ASP A 542 -6.82 -27.17 15.22
CA ASP A 542 -7.64 -25.95 15.33
C ASP A 542 -6.87 -24.72 15.84
N GLU A 543 -5.78 -24.93 16.59
CA GLU A 543 -4.99 -23.87 17.19
C GLU A 543 -3.67 -23.59 16.46
N ASN A 544 -3.12 -24.57 15.73
CA ASN A 544 -1.75 -24.55 15.20
C ASN A 544 -1.72 -24.62 13.69
N SER A 545 -1.00 -23.71 13.05
CA SER A 545 -0.75 -23.75 11.62
C SER A 545 0.70 -23.41 11.27
N PHE A 546 1.13 -23.93 10.14
CA PHE A 546 2.45 -23.74 9.59
C PHE A 546 2.35 -23.24 8.15
N GLN A 547 3.25 -22.35 7.78
CA GLN A 547 3.41 -21.86 6.42
C GLN A 547 4.88 -21.96 6.02
N PHE A 548 5.10 -22.33 4.76
CA PHE A 548 6.42 -22.35 4.14
C PHE A 548 6.30 -21.74 2.74
N SER A 549 7.27 -20.95 2.33
CA SER A 549 7.32 -20.42 0.98
C SER A 549 8.75 -20.27 0.47
N TYR A 550 8.88 -20.47 -0.85
CA TYR A 550 10.06 -20.12 -1.61
C TYR A 550 9.64 -19.15 -2.72
N ALA A 551 10.45 -18.12 -2.96
CA ALA A 551 10.22 -17.17 -4.03
C ALA A 551 11.55 -16.77 -4.70
N LEU A 552 11.57 -16.90 -6.01
CA LEU A 552 12.54 -16.31 -6.92
C LEU A 552 11.94 -15.00 -7.45
N ALA A 553 12.64 -13.88 -7.29
CA ALA A 553 12.22 -12.59 -7.83
C ALA A 553 13.37 -11.90 -8.54
N SER A 554 13.07 -11.25 -9.65
CA SER A 554 14.05 -10.48 -10.41
C SER A 554 13.52 -9.09 -10.71
N ARG A 555 14.37 -8.07 -10.59
CA ARG A 555 14.06 -6.70 -10.94
C ARG A 555 15.17 -6.02 -11.74
N SER A 556 14.78 -5.14 -12.62
CA SER A 556 15.70 -4.23 -13.33
C SER A 556 16.13 -3.08 -12.41
N PRO A 557 17.32 -2.50 -12.62
CA PRO A 557 17.69 -1.23 -12.02
C PRO A 557 16.68 -0.14 -12.35
N ASN A 558 16.46 0.78 -11.42
CA ASN A 558 15.64 1.94 -11.68
C ASN A 558 16.45 3.12 -12.25
N PRO A 559 15.82 4.18 -12.78
CA PRO A 559 16.52 5.32 -13.36
C PRO A 559 17.50 6.02 -12.41
N SER A 560 17.23 6.06 -11.10
CA SER A 560 18.16 6.69 -10.14
C SER A 560 19.41 5.84 -9.92
N GLU A 561 19.28 4.52 -9.89
CA GLU A 561 20.40 3.59 -9.74
C GLU A 561 21.34 3.63 -10.97
N LEU A 562 20.78 3.81 -12.17
CA LEU A 562 21.52 3.93 -13.41
C LEU A 562 22.13 5.33 -13.65
N PHE A 563 21.31 6.36 -13.43
CA PHE A 563 21.56 7.68 -14.03
C PHE A 563 21.79 8.81 -13.04
N SER A 564 21.65 8.63 -11.72
CA SER A 564 21.91 9.72 -10.77
C SER A 564 23.30 10.29 -10.97
N ASP A 565 23.41 11.63 -11.06
CA ASP A 565 24.71 12.30 -11.22
C ASP A 565 24.60 13.77 -10.82
N GLY A 566 24.53 14.04 -9.51
CA GLY A 566 24.46 15.40 -9.00
C GLY A 566 23.86 15.51 -7.61
N LEU A 567 23.63 16.76 -7.18
CA LEU A 567 23.07 17.07 -5.87
C LEU A 567 21.58 16.74 -5.81
N HIS A 568 21.22 15.89 -4.86
CA HIS A 568 19.86 15.61 -4.43
C HIS A 568 19.51 16.54 -3.28
N HIS A 569 18.80 17.62 -3.60
CA HIS A 569 18.64 18.75 -2.67
C HIS A 569 17.90 18.39 -1.40
N SER A 570 16.85 17.57 -1.48
CA SER A 570 16.08 17.14 -0.30
C SER A 570 16.84 16.18 0.62
N ALA A 571 17.85 15.48 0.09
CA ALA A 571 18.71 14.57 0.85
C ALA A 571 20.00 15.22 1.36
N ALA A 572 20.29 16.45 0.89
CA ALA A 572 21.54 17.17 1.16
C ALA A 572 22.80 16.33 0.86
N ARG A 573 22.81 15.62 -0.29
CA ARG A 573 23.92 14.75 -0.73
C ARG A 573 24.05 14.70 -2.25
N ILE A 574 25.24 14.39 -2.73
CA ILE A 574 25.50 14.08 -4.13
C ILE A 574 25.29 12.59 -4.34
N GLU A 575 24.49 12.22 -5.35
CA GLU A 575 24.23 10.83 -5.70
C GLU A 575 24.82 10.51 -7.07
N LEU A 576 25.52 9.36 -7.14
CA LEU A 576 26.18 8.88 -8.35
C LEU A 576 25.68 7.45 -8.67
N GLY A 577 24.87 7.33 -9.74
CA GLY A 577 24.39 6.06 -10.29
C GLY A 577 25.50 5.32 -11.05
N ASP A 578 25.25 4.08 -11.47
CA ASP A 578 26.21 3.31 -12.26
C ASP A 578 25.53 2.67 -13.49
N LEU A 579 26.06 3.00 -14.68
CA LEU A 579 25.58 2.42 -15.95
C LEU A 579 25.82 0.91 -16.06
N ARG A 580 26.74 0.34 -15.24
CA ARG A 580 27.02 -1.10 -15.16
C ARG A 580 25.98 -1.86 -14.32
N ALA A 581 25.03 -1.15 -13.69
CA ALA A 581 24.03 -1.79 -12.85
C ALA A 581 23.22 -2.81 -13.68
N SER A 582 23.18 -4.03 -13.17
CA SER A 582 22.47 -5.15 -13.78
C SER A 582 21.28 -5.56 -12.90
N GLN A 583 20.45 -6.47 -13.42
CA GLN A 583 19.28 -6.94 -12.69
C GLN A 583 19.63 -7.64 -11.37
N GLU A 584 18.86 -7.33 -10.34
CA GLU A 584 18.90 -8.06 -9.07
C GLU A 584 18.12 -9.37 -9.17
N THR A 585 18.65 -10.43 -8.58
CA THR A 585 17.96 -11.71 -8.46
C THR A 585 17.94 -12.17 -7.01
N SER A 586 16.75 -12.31 -6.45
CA SER A 586 16.50 -12.69 -5.06
C SER A 586 15.97 -14.12 -4.95
N ASN A 587 16.56 -14.92 -4.09
CA ASN A 587 16.08 -16.24 -3.68
C ASN A 587 15.70 -16.17 -2.20
N ARG A 588 14.41 -16.21 -1.91
CA ARG A 588 13.88 -16.08 -0.55
C ARG A 588 13.21 -17.36 -0.10
N VAL A 589 13.59 -17.84 1.07
CA VAL A 589 12.89 -18.88 1.83
C VAL A 589 12.25 -18.21 3.05
N ALA A 590 11.01 -18.53 3.35
CA ALA A 590 10.34 -18.05 4.55
C ALA A 590 9.48 -19.17 5.18
N ALA A 591 9.45 -19.18 6.50
CA ALA A 591 8.62 -20.09 7.28
C ALA A 591 7.92 -19.32 8.39
N SER A 592 6.69 -19.67 8.71
CA SER A 592 6.01 -19.15 9.90
C SER A 592 5.21 -20.22 10.60
N TYR A 593 5.12 -20.04 11.91
CA TYR A 593 4.28 -20.83 12.80
C TYR A 593 3.32 -19.90 13.52
N ASP A 594 2.03 -20.23 13.48
CA ASP A 594 0.97 -19.52 14.14
C ASP A 594 0.26 -20.41 15.15
N PHE A 595 0.25 -19.99 16.42
CA PHE A 595 -0.56 -20.55 17.49
C PHE A 595 -1.70 -19.61 17.83
N ARG A 596 -2.94 -20.10 17.87
CA ARG A 596 -4.13 -19.28 18.14
C ARG A 596 -5.16 -20.03 18.96
N ASN A 597 -5.45 -19.47 20.12
CA ASN A 597 -6.60 -19.88 20.90
C ASN A 597 -7.42 -18.64 21.33
N PRO A 598 -8.56 -18.77 22.05
CA PRO A 598 -9.40 -17.62 22.42
C PRO A 598 -8.71 -16.55 23.28
N LYS A 599 -7.60 -16.87 23.94
CA LYS A 599 -6.86 -15.96 24.83
C LYS A 599 -5.51 -15.52 24.26
N THR A 600 -4.86 -16.38 23.46
CA THR A 600 -3.47 -16.19 23.05
C THR A 600 -3.34 -16.35 21.54
N ASN A 601 -2.67 -15.37 20.88
CA ASN A 601 -2.22 -15.49 19.50
C ASN A 601 -0.72 -15.26 19.48
N VAL A 602 0.05 -16.21 18.98
CA VAL A 602 1.50 -16.08 18.77
C VAL A 602 1.81 -16.42 17.32
N SER A 603 2.54 -15.54 16.66
CA SER A 603 3.06 -15.77 15.31
C SER A 603 4.56 -15.53 15.31
N VAL A 604 5.32 -16.53 14.85
CA VAL A 604 6.76 -16.43 14.67
C VAL A 604 7.05 -16.66 13.20
N ALA A 605 7.75 -15.72 12.58
CA ALA A 605 8.11 -15.76 11.18
C ALA A 605 9.62 -15.61 10.99
N LEU A 606 10.20 -16.50 10.21
CA LEU A 606 11.61 -16.53 9.85
C LEU A 606 11.75 -16.33 8.35
N PHE A 607 12.81 -15.66 7.92
CA PHE A 607 13.18 -15.64 6.51
C PHE A 607 14.68 -15.61 6.31
N PHE A 608 15.10 -16.16 5.17
CA PHE A 608 16.42 -15.98 4.60
C PHE A 608 16.27 -15.53 3.14
N ASN A 609 17.03 -14.51 2.73
CA ASN A 609 17.00 -13.97 1.38
C ASN A 609 18.43 -13.79 0.85
N HIS A 610 18.76 -14.50 -0.23
CA HIS A 610 20.02 -14.37 -0.97
C HIS A 610 19.77 -13.54 -2.23
N ILE A 611 20.43 -12.38 -2.35
CA ILE A 611 20.22 -11.44 -3.45
C ILE A 611 21.52 -11.22 -4.19
N ARG A 612 21.58 -11.63 -5.47
CA ARG A 612 22.68 -11.32 -6.38
C ARG A 612 22.49 -9.95 -6.98
N ASN A 613 23.60 -9.25 -7.24
CA ASN A 613 23.63 -7.88 -7.77
C ASN A 613 22.77 -6.89 -6.93
N PHE A 614 22.76 -7.06 -5.61
CA PHE A 614 22.05 -6.17 -4.71
C PHE A 614 22.57 -4.74 -4.84
N LEU A 615 21.73 -3.84 -5.38
CA LEU A 615 22.06 -2.44 -5.59
C LEU A 615 21.82 -1.63 -4.30
N TYR A 616 22.85 -1.04 -3.77
CA TYR A 616 22.80 -0.20 -2.57
C TYR A 616 23.60 1.08 -2.77
N ILE A 617 23.42 2.03 -1.87
CA ILE A 617 24.14 3.30 -1.92
C ILE A 617 24.94 3.48 -0.64
N GLU A 618 26.18 3.89 -0.76
CA GLU A 618 27.07 4.13 0.40
C GLU A 618 27.89 5.40 0.24
N PRO A 619 28.30 6.03 1.36
CA PRO A 619 29.12 7.25 1.33
C PRO A 619 30.51 6.97 0.78
N ASN A 620 31.03 7.94 0.01
CA ASN A 620 32.34 7.87 -0.66
C ASN A 620 33.02 9.25 -0.71
N GLY A 621 33.07 9.98 0.41
CA GLY A 621 33.73 11.27 0.49
C GLY A 621 32.81 12.49 0.59
N ILE A 622 33.39 13.66 0.46
CA ILE A 622 32.70 14.96 0.44
C ILE A 622 33.11 15.73 -0.80
N GLU A 623 32.20 16.46 -1.41
CA GLU A 623 32.45 17.38 -2.50
C GLU A 623 31.98 18.79 -2.14
N GLN A 624 32.90 19.78 -2.30
CA GLN A 624 32.57 21.19 -2.19
C GLN A 624 31.97 21.68 -3.51
N THR A 625 30.79 22.24 -3.44
CA THR A 625 30.12 22.86 -4.59
C THR A 625 29.93 24.36 -4.35
N ILE A 626 29.52 25.10 -5.39
CA ILE A 626 29.13 26.51 -5.24
C ILE A 626 27.93 26.73 -4.30
N ARG A 627 27.26 25.65 -3.89
CA ARG A 627 26.04 25.66 -3.04
C ARG A 627 26.28 25.16 -1.64
N GLY A 628 27.49 24.72 -1.33
CA GLY A 628 27.86 24.13 -0.06
C GLY A 628 28.67 22.86 -0.19
N ALA A 629 29.00 22.25 0.93
CA ALA A 629 29.67 20.98 1.03
C ALA A 629 28.64 19.87 1.25
N PHE A 630 28.76 18.75 0.51
CA PHE A 630 27.81 17.65 0.57
C PHE A 630 28.53 16.30 0.57
N PRO A 631 28.05 15.31 1.35
CA PRO A 631 28.54 13.94 1.24
C PRO A 631 28.23 13.36 -0.13
N VAL A 632 29.18 12.63 -0.71
CA VAL A 632 29.01 11.91 -1.97
C VAL A 632 28.62 10.47 -1.68
N TRP A 633 27.58 9.99 -2.35
CA TRP A 633 27.06 8.63 -2.22
C TRP A 633 27.03 7.94 -3.58
N ASN A 634 27.64 6.76 -3.65
CA ASN A 634 27.74 5.98 -4.88
C ASN A 634 26.81 4.77 -4.84
N TYR A 635 26.09 4.53 -5.91
CA TYR A 635 25.41 3.25 -6.13
C TYR A 635 26.44 2.18 -6.45
N LYS A 636 26.29 1.03 -5.80
CA LYS A 636 27.15 -0.15 -5.96
C LYS A 636 26.31 -1.41 -6.01
N ALA A 637 26.87 -2.48 -6.55
CA ALA A 637 26.28 -3.81 -6.57
C ALA A 637 27.10 -4.79 -5.73
N THR A 638 26.43 -5.68 -5.00
CA THR A 638 27.07 -6.78 -4.25
C THR A 638 26.18 -8.00 -4.19
N THR A 639 26.64 -9.10 -3.62
CA THR A 639 25.80 -10.23 -3.20
C THR A 639 25.41 -10.04 -1.75
N ALA A 640 24.11 -9.91 -1.48
CA ALA A 640 23.57 -9.69 -0.14
C ALA A 640 22.89 -10.93 0.43
N ASN A 641 23.14 -11.21 1.71
CA ASN A 641 22.37 -12.17 2.50
C ASN A 641 21.63 -11.45 3.61
N LEU A 642 20.28 -11.60 3.64
CA LEU A 642 19.45 -11.07 4.71
C LEU A 642 18.79 -12.22 5.47
N PHE A 643 18.87 -12.17 6.78
CA PHE A 643 18.16 -13.07 7.68
C PHE A 643 17.32 -12.26 8.65
N GLY A 644 16.11 -12.69 8.96
CA GLY A 644 15.26 -12.00 9.93
C GLY A 644 14.28 -12.89 10.66
N VAL A 645 13.88 -12.38 11.82
CA VAL A 645 12.90 -12.98 12.73
C VAL A 645 11.88 -11.92 13.13
N ASP A 646 10.60 -12.24 12.94
CA ASP A 646 9.47 -11.41 13.37
C ASP A 646 8.61 -12.20 14.35
N ILE A 647 8.34 -11.63 15.52
CA ILE A 647 7.48 -12.21 16.56
C ILE A 647 6.31 -11.28 16.81
N ASN A 648 5.10 -11.82 16.79
CA ASN A 648 3.89 -11.15 17.24
C ASN A 648 3.22 -12.00 18.32
N TRP A 649 3.02 -11.42 19.48
CA TRP A 649 2.31 -12.07 20.59
C TRP A 649 1.19 -11.19 21.08
N GLN A 650 -0.02 -11.72 21.09
CA GLN A 650 -1.23 -11.07 21.62
C GLN A 650 -1.79 -11.96 22.73
N GLN A 651 -1.99 -11.38 23.91
CA GLN A 651 -2.51 -12.05 25.06
C GLN A 651 -3.73 -11.31 25.62
N LYS A 652 -4.86 -11.97 25.67
CA LYS A 652 -6.02 -11.50 26.42
C LYS A 652 -5.86 -11.93 27.88
N ILE A 653 -5.53 -10.97 28.75
CA ILE A 653 -5.30 -11.21 30.19
C ILE A 653 -6.63 -11.35 30.91
N THR A 654 -7.55 -10.39 30.67
CA THR A 654 -8.95 -10.41 31.15
C THR A 654 -9.89 -10.03 30.01
N GLU A 655 -11.20 -9.91 30.28
CA GLU A 655 -12.16 -9.40 29.27
C GLU A 655 -11.87 -7.95 28.86
N HIS A 656 -11.20 -7.19 29.74
CA HIS A 656 -10.91 -5.78 29.54
C HIS A 656 -9.43 -5.50 29.27
N LEU A 657 -8.52 -6.37 29.72
CA LEU A 657 -7.08 -6.15 29.66
C LEU A 657 -6.43 -7.08 28.63
N ASN A 658 -5.64 -6.50 27.72
CA ASN A 658 -4.85 -7.22 26.75
C ASN A 658 -3.38 -6.76 26.76
N PHE A 659 -2.51 -7.64 26.29
CA PHE A 659 -1.09 -7.36 26.06
C PHE A 659 -0.75 -7.75 24.64
N ASN A 660 0.02 -6.87 23.95
CA ASN A 660 0.52 -7.14 22.61
C ASN A 660 2.02 -6.86 22.58
N ASN A 661 2.78 -7.79 22.04
CA ASN A 661 4.21 -7.64 21.75
C ASN A 661 4.46 -7.79 20.24
N LYS A 662 5.33 -6.96 19.71
CA LYS A 662 5.88 -7.06 18.36
C LYS A 662 7.38 -6.89 18.48
N THR A 663 8.14 -7.89 18.03
CA THR A 663 9.59 -7.87 18.07
C THR A 663 10.12 -8.23 16.69
N SER A 664 11.13 -7.51 16.22
CA SER A 664 11.77 -7.74 14.93
C SER A 664 13.28 -7.63 15.05
N PHE A 665 13.95 -8.57 14.38
CA PHE A 665 15.40 -8.58 14.22
C PHE A 665 15.75 -8.88 12.76
N ILE A 666 16.69 -8.13 12.20
CA ILE A 666 17.19 -8.35 10.83
C ILE A 666 18.71 -8.19 10.85
N LYS A 667 19.38 -9.12 10.15
CA LYS A 667 20.80 -9.05 9.83
C LYS A 667 20.98 -9.05 8.32
N GLY A 668 21.70 -8.05 7.80
CA GLY A 668 22.09 -7.95 6.39
C GLY A 668 23.60 -8.01 6.25
N ARG A 669 24.11 -8.88 5.36
CA ARG A 669 25.54 -9.06 5.11
C ARG A 669 25.86 -8.96 3.61
N ASP A 670 26.86 -8.18 3.30
CA ASP A 670 27.54 -8.18 2.01
C ASP A 670 28.43 -9.44 1.94
N ALA A 671 27.96 -10.44 1.19
CA ALA A 671 28.65 -11.74 1.10
C ALA A 671 29.90 -11.69 0.23
N SER A 672 30.00 -10.70 -0.68
CA SER A 672 31.17 -10.51 -1.53
C SER A 672 32.37 -9.96 -0.76
N ASN A 673 32.12 -9.03 0.17
CA ASN A 673 33.18 -8.33 0.91
C ASN A 673 33.25 -8.74 2.40
N GLY A 674 32.35 -9.62 2.88
CA GLY A 674 32.36 -10.15 4.24
C GLY A 674 32.02 -9.12 5.33
N ARG A 675 31.40 -7.98 4.97
CA ARG A 675 31.00 -6.90 5.89
C ARG A 675 29.47 -6.83 6.08
N ASP A 676 29.02 -6.10 7.08
CA ASP A 676 27.58 -5.84 7.26
C ASP A 676 27.07 -4.80 6.22
N LEU A 677 25.77 -4.85 5.91
CA LEU A 677 25.14 -3.90 4.99
C LEU A 677 24.75 -2.60 5.71
N ILE A 678 24.80 -1.47 4.98
CA ILE A 678 24.30 -0.18 5.46
C ILE A 678 22.76 -0.19 5.45
N ASP A 679 22.15 0.65 6.30
CA ASP A 679 20.70 0.91 6.35
C ASP A 679 19.84 -0.30 6.73
N ILE A 680 20.41 -1.30 7.39
CA ILE A 680 19.64 -2.40 7.97
C ILE A 680 19.01 -1.93 9.30
N PRO A 681 17.67 -2.09 9.48
CA PRO A 681 16.99 -1.68 10.70
C PRO A 681 17.60 -2.30 11.96
N ALA A 682 17.71 -1.51 13.01
CA ALA A 682 18.06 -2.03 14.34
C ALA A 682 16.96 -2.97 14.87
N ALA A 683 17.35 -3.92 15.69
CA ALA A 683 16.40 -4.73 16.44
C ALA A 683 15.48 -3.83 17.27
N ASN A 684 14.20 -4.18 17.33
CA ASN A 684 13.22 -3.40 18.08
C ASN A 684 12.15 -4.28 18.70
N THR A 685 11.59 -3.81 19.81
CA THR A 685 10.45 -4.45 20.47
C THR A 685 9.43 -3.39 20.90
N GLN A 686 8.17 -3.62 20.54
CA GLN A 686 7.03 -2.80 20.90
C GLN A 686 6.11 -3.60 21.80
N ASN A 687 5.87 -3.10 23.01
CA ASN A 687 5.00 -3.72 24.02
C ASN A 687 3.82 -2.79 24.29
N THR A 688 2.60 -3.28 24.15
CA THR A 688 1.38 -2.51 24.38
C THR A 688 0.51 -3.20 25.41
N VAL A 689 0.17 -2.48 26.48
CA VAL A 689 -0.86 -2.87 27.43
C VAL A 689 -2.11 -2.08 27.10
N GLY A 690 -3.19 -2.78 26.76
CA GLY A 690 -4.47 -2.20 26.37
C GLY A 690 -5.58 -2.53 27.35
N TYR A 691 -6.38 -1.51 27.70
CA TYR A 691 -7.61 -1.65 28.45
C TYR A 691 -8.80 -1.25 27.57
N SER A 692 -9.86 -2.05 27.53
CA SER A 692 -11.08 -1.76 26.78
C SER A 692 -12.35 -2.06 27.59
N ASN A 693 -13.32 -1.15 27.55
CA ASN A 693 -14.60 -1.35 28.22
C ASN A 693 -15.78 -0.85 27.34
N LYS A 694 -16.53 -1.78 26.81
CA LYS A 694 -17.68 -1.47 25.94
C LYS A 694 -18.80 -0.73 26.68
N LYS A 695 -18.95 -0.95 27.99
CA LYS A 695 -20.00 -0.32 28.82
C LYS A 695 -19.70 1.17 29.10
N TRP A 696 -18.44 1.58 29.02
CA TRP A 696 -18.00 2.97 29.21
C TRP A 696 -17.87 3.70 27.86
N HIS A 697 -18.98 3.74 27.12
CA HIS A 697 -18.98 4.38 25.78
C HIS A 697 -17.87 3.85 24.85
N HIS A 698 -17.66 2.52 24.86
CA HIS A 698 -16.56 1.89 24.10
C HIS A 698 -15.18 2.48 24.40
N PHE A 699 -14.92 2.79 25.67
CA PHE A 699 -13.64 3.33 26.12
C PHE A 699 -12.49 2.37 25.83
N ASN A 700 -11.40 2.90 25.25
CA ASN A 700 -10.14 2.21 25.03
C ASN A 700 -8.99 3.07 25.54
N ALA A 701 -7.97 2.44 26.14
CA ALA A 701 -6.74 3.10 26.55
C ALA A 701 -5.57 2.13 26.32
N ASN A 702 -4.48 2.60 25.73
CA ASN A 702 -3.30 1.81 25.46
C ASN A 702 -2.05 2.56 25.90
N LEU A 703 -1.20 1.87 26.63
CA LEU A 703 0.15 2.32 26.95
C LEU A 703 1.14 1.46 26.16
N GLU A 704 1.97 2.13 25.35
CA GLU A 704 2.92 1.51 24.46
C GLU A 704 4.35 1.87 24.83
N SER A 705 5.20 0.87 25.00
CA SER A 705 6.63 0.95 25.19
C SER A 705 7.32 0.48 23.91
N ASN A 706 8.05 1.36 23.24
CA ASN A 706 8.81 1.06 22.03
C ASN A 706 10.30 1.23 22.32
N PHE A 707 11.03 0.09 22.34
CA PHE A 707 12.47 0.07 22.55
C PHE A 707 13.20 -0.30 21.27
N VAL A 708 14.10 0.56 20.83
CA VAL A 708 14.98 0.34 19.68
C VAL A 708 16.40 0.16 20.17
N PHE A 709 16.98 -0.99 19.85
CA PHE A 709 18.36 -1.31 20.23
C PHE A 709 19.36 -0.52 19.40
N LYS A 710 20.59 -0.36 19.89
CA LYS A 710 21.68 0.15 19.06
C LYS A 710 21.93 -0.82 17.90
N GLN A 711 22.07 -0.30 16.69
CA GLN A 711 22.50 -1.11 15.56
C GLN A 711 24.02 -1.34 15.63
N ASN A 712 24.42 -2.58 15.90
CA ASN A 712 25.84 -2.96 15.99
C ASN A 712 26.37 -3.66 14.73
N LEU A 713 25.48 -3.95 13.77
CA LEU A 713 25.77 -4.63 12.52
C LEU A 713 25.70 -3.63 11.36
N PHE A 714 26.75 -2.88 11.15
CA PHE A 714 26.85 -1.86 10.10
C PHE A 714 28.26 -1.85 9.51
N PRO A 715 28.44 -1.39 8.25
CA PRO A 715 29.77 -1.30 7.63
C PRO A 715 30.55 -0.15 8.25
N ASN A 716 31.86 -0.29 8.33
CA ASN A 716 32.75 0.83 8.59
C ASN A 716 33.07 1.55 7.26
N ASN A 717 32.46 2.73 7.07
CA ASN A 717 32.65 3.57 5.89
C ASN A 717 33.30 4.90 6.27
N ASP A 718 34.29 4.86 7.17
CA ASP A 718 35.08 6.02 7.59
C ASP A 718 36.00 6.46 6.44
N PHE A 719 36.17 7.76 6.31
CA PHE A 719 37.13 8.36 5.41
C PHE A 719 37.70 9.64 5.98
N GLU A 720 38.94 9.95 5.60
CA GLU A 720 39.60 11.21 5.99
C GLU A 720 39.15 12.36 5.11
N VAL A 721 38.85 13.50 5.75
CA VAL A 721 38.49 14.74 5.10
C VAL A 721 39.53 15.79 5.43
N PHE A 722 40.16 16.35 4.41
CA PHE A 722 41.12 17.46 4.61
C PHE A 722 40.38 18.75 4.87
N ILE A 723 40.70 19.42 6.00
CA ILE A 723 40.17 20.72 6.38
C ILE A 723 41.22 21.79 6.05
N PRO A 724 41.01 22.63 5.02
CA PRO A 724 41.99 23.63 4.61
C PRO A 724 42.37 24.65 5.68
N THR A 725 41.42 25.06 6.49
CA THR A 725 41.61 26.08 7.53
C THR A 725 42.56 25.65 8.64
N THR A 726 42.51 24.38 9.04
CA THR A 726 43.39 23.80 10.07
C THR A 726 44.57 23.04 9.48
N SER A 727 44.60 22.87 8.14
CA SER A 727 45.59 22.05 7.43
C SER A 727 45.74 20.64 8.02
N SER A 728 44.66 20.05 8.45
CA SER A 728 44.61 18.72 9.08
C SER A 728 43.56 17.83 8.45
N ASN A 729 43.78 16.50 8.50
CA ASN A 729 42.76 15.51 8.18
C ASN A 729 41.94 15.20 9.40
N VAL A 730 40.62 15.13 9.21
CA VAL A 730 39.64 14.70 10.23
C VAL A 730 38.93 13.47 9.72
N LEU A 731 38.85 12.43 10.57
CA LEU A 731 38.07 11.23 10.27
C LEU A 731 36.57 11.55 10.36
N LEU A 732 35.84 11.20 9.29
CA LEU A 732 34.40 11.34 9.21
C LEU A 732 33.75 9.95 9.13
N ASP A 733 32.90 9.64 10.11
CA ASP A 733 32.13 8.41 10.15
C ASP A 733 30.65 8.66 9.84
N LEU A 734 30.26 8.45 8.58
CA LEU A 734 28.88 8.55 8.12
C LEU A 734 28.09 7.23 8.31
N SER A 735 28.76 6.16 8.70
CA SER A 735 28.10 4.89 9.01
C SER A 735 27.80 4.70 10.49
N ALA A 736 28.39 5.52 11.37
CA ALA A 736 28.17 5.46 12.82
C ALA A 736 26.68 5.41 13.19
N THR A 737 26.38 4.54 14.13
CA THR A 737 25.01 4.28 14.56
C THR A 737 24.69 5.01 15.86
N PRO A 738 23.51 5.64 15.97
CA PRO A 738 23.04 6.28 17.19
C PRO A 738 22.88 5.25 18.33
N SER A 739 22.83 5.78 19.57
CA SER A 739 22.53 4.99 20.76
C SER A 739 21.12 4.39 20.71
N SER A 740 20.91 3.31 21.49
CA SER A 740 19.57 2.77 21.75
C SER A 740 18.67 3.81 22.41
N TYR A 741 17.37 3.71 22.18
CA TYR A 741 16.40 4.63 22.79
C TYR A 741 15.08 3.92 23.12
N HIS A 742 14.34 4.54 24.05
CA HIS A 742 13.06 4.08 24.52
C HIS A 742 12.02 5.20 24.41
N LEU A 743 10.92 4.91 23.70
CA LEU A 743 9.78 5.82 23.57
C LEU A 743 8.57 5.23 24.29
N LEU A 744 7.94 6.04 25.12
CA LEU A 744 6.69 5.71 25.78
C LEU A 744 5.56 6.51 25.14
N ASN A 745 4.50 5.83 24.68
CA ASN A 745 3.34 6.44 24.03
C ASN A 745 2.07 6.04 24.78
N PHE A 746 1.08 6.93 24.77
CA PHE A 746 -0.25 6.65 25.31
C PHE A 746 -1.31 7.08 24.32
N ASN A 747 -2.34 6.27 24.14
CA ASN A 747 -3.52 6.67 23.41
C ASN A 747 -4.80 6.20 24.13
N THR A 748 -5.84 7.00 24.04
CA THR A 748 -7.16 6.68 24.58
C THR A 748 -8.23 7.24 23.68
N ASP A 749 -9.33 6.52 23.54
CA ASP A 749 -10.52 6.98 22.83
C ASP A 749 -11.82 6.51 23.49
N THR A 750 -12.87 7.28 23.23
CA THR A 750 -14.22 6.93 23.66
C THR A 750 -15.22 7.32 22.56
N THR A 751 -16.28 6.51 22.40
CA THR A 751 -17.26 6.68 21.33
C THR A 751 -18.64 6.90 21.89
N PHE A 752 -19.23 8.05 21.62
CA PHE A 752 -20.57 8.45 21.99
C PHE A 752 -21.53 8.23 20.83
N LYS A 753 -22.66 7.59 21.12
CA LYS A 753 -23.75 7.45 20.15
C LYS A 753 -24.56 8.75 20.12
N VAL A 754 -24.44 9.52 19.03
CA VAL A 754 -25.16 10.80 18.88
C VAL A 754 -26.59 10.58 18.38
N SER A 755 -26.77 9.62 17.46
CA SER A 755 -28.08 9.17 16.98
C SER A 755 -28.06 7.67 16.67
N GLN A 756 -29.16 7.12 16.13
CA GLN A 756 -29.19 5.71 15.72
C GLN A 756 -28.14 5.36 14.64
N LYS A 757 -27.76 6.33 13.82
CA LYS A 757 -26.83 6.14 12.70
C LYS A 757 -25.52 6.91 12.83
N THR A 758 -25.38 7.77 13.86
CA THR A 758 -24.21 8.66 13.99
C THR A 758 -23.49 8.44 15.31
N ASN A 759 -22.16 8.39 15.22
CA ASN A 759 -21.27 8.24 16.35
C ASN A 759 -20.19 9.34 16.33
N LEU A 760 -19.86 9.86 17.53
CA LEU A 760 -18.73 10.74 17.76
C LEU A 760 -17.69 10.01 18.59
N THR A 761 -16.48 9.84 18.07
CA THR A 761 -15.33 9.34 18.82
C THR A 761 -14.40 10.49 19.15
N ILE A 762 -13.99 10.60 20.39
CA ILE A 762 -12.99 11.55 20.87
C ILE A 762 -11.77 10.75 21.29
N GLY A 763 -10.62 11.08 20.71
CA GLY A 763 -9.36 10.40 20.96
C GLY A 763 -8.26 11.37 21.42
N ILE A 764 -7.42 10.96 22.36
CA ILE A 764 -6.23 11.67 22.80
C ILE A 764 -5.04 10.73 22.64
N THR A 765 -3.98 11.22 22.01
CA THR A 765 -2.73 10.49 21.86
C THR A 765 -1.56 11.36 22.35
N VAL A 766 -0.66 10.76 23.11
CA VAL A 766 0.58 11.40 23.53
C VAL A 766 1.73 10.51 23.05
N THR A 767 2.58 11.02 22.17
CA THR A 767 3.79 10.32 21.70
C THR A 767 5.03 10.88 22.39
N ASN A 768 6.02 9.99 22.62
CA ASN A 768 7.26 10.33 23.33
C ASN A 768 6.98 11.04 24.67
N ILE A 769 6.18 10.42 25.54
CA ILE A 769 5.74 11.01 26.84
C ILE A 769 6.93 11.51 27.68
N LEU A 770 8.05 10.78 27.67
CA LEU A 770 9.24 11.10 28.45
C LEU A 770 10.08 12.22 27.83
N ASN A 771 9.69 12.69 26.63
CA ASN A 771 10.44 13.66 25.85
C ASN A 771 11.90 13.22 25.63
N THR A 772 12.09 11.91 25.37
CA THR A 772 13.39 11.31 25.14
C THR A 772 14.06 11.93 23.93
N LYS A 773 15.29 12.41 24.08
CA LYS A 773 16.16 12.85 22.99
C LYS A 773 16.74 11.61 22.30
N TYR A 774 16.58 11.50 20.97
CA TYR A 774 17.04 10.35 20.22
C TYR A 774 17.29 10.69 18.75
N ARG A 775 18.08 9.85 18.08
CA ARG A 775 18.30 9.86 16.62
C ARG A 775 18.05 8.47 16.09
N ALA A 776 17.12 8.33 15.14
CA ALA A 776 16.85 7.03 14.53
C ALA A 776 17.91 6.71 13.45
N TYR A 777 18.48 5.49 13.48
CA TYR A 777 19.52 5.09 12.52
C TYR A 777 19.08 5.24 11.05
N LEU A 778 17.82 4.97 10.74
CA LEU A 778 17.27 5.09 9.40
C LEU A 778 16.81 6.53 9.04
N ASN A 779 17.04 7.53 9.89
CA ASN A 779 16.82 8.92 9.53
C ASN A 779 18.06 9.48 8.80
N ARG A 780 17.90 9.84 7.55
CA ARG A 780 18.97 10.39 6.68
C ARG A 780 19.56 11.70 7.22
N LEU A 781 18.75 12.46 7.95
CA LEU A 781 19.17 13.74 8.55
C LEU A 781 19.65 13.60 10.01
N ARG A 782 19.88 12.36 10.50
CA ARG A 782 20.34 12.08 11.88
C ARG A 782 21.64 12.78 12.26
N TYR A 783 22.47 13.16 11.30
CA TYR A 783 23.72 13.88 11.54
C TYR A 783 23.50 15.34 11.94
N PHE A 784 22.35 15.91 11.57
CA PHE A 784 22.09 17.35 11.65
C PHE A 784 21.08 17.70 12.73
N ALA A 785 20.27 16.78 13.19
CA ALA A 785 19.26 17.03 14.22
C ALA A 785 18.75 15.75 14.87
N ASP A 786 18.18 15.90 16.07
CA ASP A 786 17.44 14.85 16.76
C ASP A 786 16.06 14.66 16.15
N ASP A 787 15.44 13.50 16.40
CA ASP A 787 14.07 13.19 16.00
C ASP A 787 13.03 13.91 16.90
N LEU A 788 11.74 13.70 16.61
CA LEU A 788 10.61 14.41 17.21
C LEU A 788 10.52 14.27 18.74
N GLY A 789 10.35 15.37 19.43
CA GLY A 789 10.01 15.46 20.83
C GLY A 789 8.58 15.01 21.14
N ARG A 790 8.12 15.30 22.35
CA ARG A 790 6.78 15.01 22.84
C ARG A 790 5.72 15.69 21.97
N ASN A 791 4.62 14.96 21.70
CA ASN A 791 3.51 15.52 20.95
C ASN A 791 2.18 15.06 21.55
N TYR A 792 1.26 16.00 21.75
CA TYR A 792 -0.12 15.77 22.17
C TYR A 792 -1.02 15.94 20.95
N LEU A 793 -1.88 14.94 20.71
CA LEU A 793 -2.86 14.95 19.61
C LEU A 793 -4.27 14.82 20.20
N LEU A 794 -5.19 15.65 19.72
CA LEU A 794 -6.64 15.54 19.96
C LEU A 794 -7.31 15.21 18.63
N GLN A 795 -8.09 14.11 18.61
CA GLN A 795 -8.81 13.67 17.44
C GLN A 795 -10.31 13.65 17.71
N LEU A 796 -11.08 14.23 16.79
CA LEU A 796 -12.55 14.14 16.75
C LEU A 796 -12.93 13.39 15.49
N LYS A 797 -13.61 12.23 15.63
CA LYS A 797 -14.07 11.40 14.52
C LYS A 797 -15.60 11.28 14.55
N PHE A 798 -16.24 11.76 13.53
CA PHE A 798 -17.70 11.71 13.35
C PHE A 798 -18.02 10.74 12.21
N LYS A 799 -18.82 9.69 12.52
CA LYS A 799 -19.32 8.71 11.55
C LYS A 799 -20.84 8.85 11.43
N TYR A 800 -21.34 8.87 10.17
CA TYR A 800 -22.77 9.09 9.87
C TYR A 800 -23.23 8.26 8.67
#